data_e9dda0e427d1c303286e46ece9048f77
#
_entry.id   e9dda0e427d1c303286e46ece9048f77
#
_cell.length_a   1.000
_cell.length_b   1.000
_cell.length_c   1.000
_cell.angle_alpha   90.00
_cell.angle_beta   90.00
_cell.angle_gamma   90.00
#
_symmetry.space_group_name_H-M   'P 1'
#
loop_
_entity.id
_entity.type
_entity.pdbx_description
1 polymer ?
#
loop_
_entity_poly.entity_id
_entity_poly.type
_entity_poly.pdbx_seq_one_letter_code
_entity_poly.pdbx_strand_id
1 'polypeptide(L)'
;MKISFLVHSLYNIGGTIKTTLNTAEALADLGHEVEIATVFRRREEPLFSVDPRIKVVVLVDTRKTAPALTGTDARLAAKPSRLFPKTEPRHPQYSRYADERIIEYLRGCDADVIVGTRPGLNIAIAAHAPAGLVKIGQEHLFLDRHGRRLERKLYRAYRGLDAVTTVSSTDADSYRKRMPRIAANVHFIPNSIPATSLPPSDVTARTIIAAGRIEKIKRYDLLIDAFAMVHTEHPEWTLRIYGHGRETKTLRTLVEGRGLHDSVQLMGTYTPIDAEWVKGSIAAVTSEIESFGLTIVEAMGCGLPVVSTACPYGPPEIIDSGVTGLLTPPGDVEAFAKALRGLIENEEQRRAMGAAAREHAKRYTPARIGAEYAALFESRLSARERTDTGPALDAASRATSPDSALDCHSVDMSTLRLAGPADRLSLAQAETTVTPTGADGAAFVNLDDLDEGVWTVLRDGAPVTAGRVDSRALTRAGARADTTGIVVPYAEPGTGALLVRVWRRDWFAEVTSVSWHEARLRVTGRLLGPGLPKGTATGTATLRTDPSRVHALTTTTDDDGFSVEVDTDALTLADGGGAGLWDLRLSFDPESAGIRVGKVFDDVALRKNTHRFPERVGVGSGRALRVKPYFAIDNQLSIKVTEAD
;
A
#
# COMPACT_ATOMS: atom_id res chain seq x y z
N MET A 1 8.17 28.76 16.87
CA MET A 1 8.34 27.78 17.96
C MET A 1 9.29 26.69 17.50
N LYS A 2 10.07 26.13 18.42
CA LYS A 2 10.83 24.90 18.23
C LYS A 2 10.01 23.72 18.77
N ILE A 3 9.70 22.76 17.91
CA ILE A 3 8.77 21.66 18.21
C ILE A 3 9.51 20.34 18.05
N SER A 4 9.48 19.48 19.07
CA SER A 4 10.07 18.15 19.02
C SER A 4 9.01 17.05 19.10
N PHE A 5 9.02 16.12 18.13
CA PHE A 5 8.22 14.90 18.18
C PHE A 5 9.05 13.72 18.66
N LEU A 6 8.61 13.04 19.70
CA LEU A 6 9.22 11.80 20.18
C LEU A 6 8.44 10.59 19.65
N VAL A 7 9.05 9.82 18.74
CA VAL A 7 8.42 8.69 18.06
C VAL A 7 9.13 7.37 18.37
N HIS A 8 8.40 6.25 18.30
CA HIS A 8 8.98 4.92 18.50
C HIS A 8 10.04 4.57 17.45
N SER A 9 9.72 4.73 16.19
CA SER A 9 10.64 4.54 15.07
C SER A 9 10.08 5.18 13.80
N LEU A 10 10.88 6.03 13.17
CA LEU A 10 10.58 6.66 11.88
C LEU A 10 10.80 5.70 10.69
N TYR A 11 11.52 4.60 10.93
CA TYR A 11 12.02 3.66 9.92
C TYR A 11 11.06 2.48 9.63
N ASN A 12 9.82 2.52 10.09
CA ASN A 12 8.80 1.50 9.86
C ASN A 12 7.66 2.05 8.99
N ILE A 13 6.76 1.17 8.51
CA ILE A 13 5.48 1.57 7.90
C ILE A 13 4.41 1.63 8.99
N GLY A 14 3.58 2.67 8.95
CA GLY A 14 2.42 2.77 9.84
C GLY A 14 1.77 4.15 9.86
N GLY A 15 0.48 4.17 10.18
CA GLY A 15 -0.33 5.39 10.21
C GLY A 15 0.23 6.48 11.12
N THR A 16 0.68 6.12 12.33
CA THR A 16 1.30 7.07 13.27
C THR A 16 2.52 7.77 12.67
N ILE A 17 3.37 7.04 11.94
CA ILE A 17 4.57 7.62 11.31
C ILE A 17 4.14 8.59 10.21
N LYS A 18 3.23 8.16 9.32
CA LYS A 18 2.74 8.98 8.22
C LYS A 18 2.10 10.28 8.73
N THR A 19 1.25 10.19 9.73
CA THR A 19 0.58 11.38 10.29
C THR A 19 1.53 12.29 11.06
N THR A 20 2.54 11.73 11.76
CA THR A 20 3.59 12.56 12.40
C THR A 20 4.38 13.34 11.35
N LEU A 21 4.79 12.70 10.25
CA LEU A 21 5.50 13.37 9.15
C LEU A 21 4.64 14.47 8.52
N ASN A 22 3.38 14.17 8.19
CA ASN A 22 2.45 15.17 7.64
C ASN A 22 2.26 16.37 8.57
N THR A 23 2.15 16.14 9.89
CA THR A 23 2.00 17.22 10.87
C THR A 23 3.29 18.02 11.03
N ALA A 24 4.44 17.34 11.05
CA ALA A 24 5.76 17.97 11.15
C ALA A 24 6.05 18.87 9.92
N GLU A 25 5.74 18.39 8.71
CA GLU A 25 5.87 19.15 7.47
C GLU A 25 4.95 20.38 7.48
N ALA A 26 3.66 20.20 7.85
CA ALA A 26 2.72 21.30 7.94
C ALA A 26 3.12 22.37 8.96
N LEU A 27 3.72 21.99 10.09
CA LEU A 27 4.26 22.93 11.07
C LEU A 27 5.52 23.64 10.55
N ALA A 28 6.38 22.95 9.78
CA ALA A 28 7.50 23.57 9.10
C ALA A 28 7.04 24.57 8.02
N ASP A 29 5.94 24.27 7.30
CA ASP A 29 5.31 25.20 6.35
C ASP A 29 4.78 26.47 7.03
N LEU A 30 4.36 26.37 8.30
CA LEU A 30 3.95 27.52 9.13
C LEU A 30 5.16 28.29 9.72
N GLY A 31 6.40 27.91 9.36
CA GLY A 31 7.61 28.59 9.79
C GLY A 31 8.14 28.15 11.16
N HIS A 32 7.68 27.00 11.70
CA HIS A 32 8.21 26.45 12.93
C HIS A 32 9.46 25.60 12.70
N GLU A 33 10.41 25.60 13.64
CA GLU A 33 11.53 24.66 13.66
C GLU A 33 11.06 23.31 14.18
N VAL A 34 11.19 22.26 13.38
CA VAL A 34 10.67 20.93 13.71
C VAL A 34 11.78 19.90 13.79
N GLU A 35 11.80 19.14 14.88
CA GLU A 35 12.69 17.99 15.09
C GLU A 35 11.86 16.73 15.35
N ILE A 36 12.32 15.59 14.83
CA ILE A 36 11.76 14.28 15.15
C ILE A 36 12.83 13.42 15.82
N ALA A 37 12.67 13.18 17.13
CA ALA A 37 13.48 12.22 17.87
C ALA A 37 12.89 10.81 17.71
N THR A 38 13.60 9.95 17.01
CA THR A 38 13.21 8.55 16.82
C THR A 38 13.96 7.66 17.81
N VAL A 39 13.22 6.87 18.61
CA VAL A 39 13.87 5.98 19.57
C VAL A 39 14.71 4.93 18.86
N PHE A 40 14.18 4.26 17.85
CA PHE A 40 14.90 3.17 17.16
C PHE A 40 15.12 3.43 15.69
N ARG A 41 16.38 3.30 15.24
CA ARG A 41 16.78 3.22 13.83
C ARG A 41 17.07 1.77 13.47
N ARG A 42 16.29 1.17 12.57
CA ARG A 42 16.38 -0.26 12.19
C ARG A 42 16.90 -0.49 10.77
N ARG A 43 17.03 0.53 9.96
CA ARG A 43 17.50 0.50 8.56
C ARG A 43 18.17 1.82 8.20
N GLU A 44 18.83 1.84 7.06
CA GLU A 44 19.60 3.02 6.64
C GLU A 44 18.68 4.23 6.41
N GLU A 45 17.62 4.05 5.63
CA GLU A 45 16.69 5.12 5.25
C GLU A 45 15.27 4.87 5.77
N PRO A 46 14.53 5.91 6.11
CA PRO A 46 13.09 5.83 6.35
C PRO A 46 12.35 5.31 5.12
N LEU A 47 11.19 4.66 5.34
CA LEU A 47 10.34 4.18 4.23
C LEU A 47 9.41 5.26 3.67
N PHE A 48 9.18 6.32 4.42
CA PHE A 48 8.54 7.54 3.95
C PHE A 48 9.59 8.62 3.80
N SER A 49 9.47 9.46 2.79
CA SER A 49 10.31 10.65 2.66
C SER A 49 10.14 11.55 3.89
N VAL A 50 11.23 12.14 4.32
CA VAL A 50 11.24 13.14 5.40
C VAL A 50 11.62 14.47 4.77
N ASP A 51 10.80 15.49 5.01
CA ASP A 51 11.12 16.85 4.56
C ASP A 51 12.50 17.27 5.12
N PRO A 52 13.45 17.72 4.28
CA PRO A 52 14.81 18.05 4.72
C PRO A 52 14.89 19.22 5.71
N ARG A 53 13.83 19.99 5.86
CA ARG A 53 13.72 21.01 6.92
C ARG A 53 13.54 20.39 8.31
N ILE A 54 13.12 19.11 8.38
CA ILE A 54 12.86 18.40 9.63
C ILE A 54 14.14 17.72 10.10
N LYS A 55 14.67 18.14 11.22
CA LYS A 55 15.83 17.51 11.85
C LYS A 55 15.45 16.16 12.44
N VAL A 56 16.20 15.10 12.12
CA VAL A 56 16.00 13.76 12.67
C VAL A 56 17.11 13.43 13.68
N VAL A 57 16.70 13.09 14.93
CA VAL A 57 17.61 12.66 16.00
C VAL A 57 17.37 11.19 16.30
N VAL A 58 18.40 10.35 16.21
CA VAL A 58 18.33 8.91 16.50
C VAL A 58 18.83 8.66 17.92
N LEU A 59 18.01 8.05 18.79
CA LEU A 59 18.39 7.78 20.17
C LEU A 59 19.09 6.43 20.33
N VAL A 60 18.64 5.40 19.61
CA VAL A 60 19.20 4.03 19.65
C VAL A 60 19.29 3.48 18.23
N ASP A 61 20.50 3.22 17.78
CA ASP A 61 20.74 2.56 16.51
C ASP A 61 20.69 1.02 16.68
N THR A 62 19.77 0.36 16.01
CA THR A 62 19.56 -1.09 16.07
C THR A 62 19.75 -1.76 14.71
N ARG A 63 20.42 -1.10 13.76
CA ARG A 63 20.79 -1.70 12.47
C ARG A 63 21.78 -2.85 12.69
N LYS A 64 21.80 -3.80 11.78
CA LYS A 64 22.81 -4.88 11.80
C LYS A 64 24.25 -4.37 11.59
N THR A 65 24.37 -3.21 10.94
CA THR A 65 25.62 -2.50 10.65
C THR A 65 26.06 -1.56 11.77
N ALA A 66 25.20 -1.34 12.79
CA ALA A 66 25.54 -0.46 13.91
C ALA A 66 26.68 -1.06 14.76
N PRO A 67 27.56 -0.22 15.33
CA PRO A 67 28.57 -0.67 16.27
C PRO A 67 27.94 -1.46 17.44
N ALA A 68 28.57 -2.55 17.82
CA ALA A 68 28.11 -3.35 18.96
C ALA A 68 28.22 -2.54 20.25
N LEU A 69 27.17 -2.56 21.07
CA LEU A 69 27.21 -1.97 22.40
C LEU A 69 28.19 -2.74 23.28
N THR A 70 28.99 -2.02 24.06
CA THR A 70 30.01 -2.58 24.95
C THR A 70 29.82 -2.11 26.40
N GLY A 71 30.51 -2.73 27.34
CA GLY A 71 30.58 -2.29 28.72
C GLY A 71 29.21 -2.15 29.41
N THR A 72 28.95 -0.98 29.93
CA THR A 72 27.71 -0.65 30.66
C THR A 72 26.50 -0.64 29.73
N ASP A 73 26.64 -0.12 28.52
CA ASP A 73 25.54 -0.04 27.55
C ASP A 73 25.03 -1.41 27.13
N ALA A 74 25.93 -2.36 26.88
CA ALA A 74 25.54 -3.75 26.60
C ALA A 74 24.78 -4.39 27.78
N ARG A 75 25.23 -4.13 29.02
CA ARG A 75 24.55 -4.62 30.23
C ARG A 75 23.16 -4.01 30.41
N LEU A 76 22.99 -2.75 30.05
CA LEU A 76 21.69 -2.06 30.11
C LEU A 76 20.77 -2.53 28.99
N ALA A 77 21.30 -2.75 27.79
CA ALA A 77 20.53 -3.26 26.64
C ALA A 77 19.95 -4.67 26.89
N ALA A 78 20.65 -5.51 27.67
CA ALA A 78 20.17 -6.83 28.08
C ALA A 78 19.04 -6.82 29.12
N LYS A 79 18.76 -5.69 29.75
CA LYS A 79 17.72 -5.58 30.78
C LYS A 79 16.44 -4.96 30.20
N PRO A 80 15.23 -5.48 30.56
CA PRO A 80 13.98 -4.90 30.11
C PRO A 80 13.79 -3.47 30.64
N SER A 81 13.06 -2.65 29.89
CA SER A 81 12.71 -1.29 30.26
C SER A 81 12.00 -1.21 31.62
N ARG A 82 12.28 -0.14 32.35
CA ARG A 82 11.54 0.28 33.55
C ARG A 82 10.66 1.49 33.29
N LEU A 83 11.02 2.30 32.32
CA LEU A 83 10.28 3.49 31.91
C LEU A 83 9.00 3.11 31.14
N PHE A 84 9.14 2.21 30.19
CA PHE A 84 8.02 1.79 29.35
C PHE A 84 7.09 0.81 30.09
N PRO A 85 5.76 1.02 30.08
CA PRO A 85 4.84 0.14 30.80
C PRO A 85 4.86 -1.30 30.28
N LYS A 86 4.99 -2.28 31.18
CA LYS A 86 4.92 -3.71 30.82
C LYS A 86 3.61 -4.12 30.12
N THR A 87 2.57 -3.33 30.33
CA THR A 87 1.23 -3.55 29.74
C THR A 87 1.08 -2.96 28.36
N GLU A 88 2.05 -2.21 27.86
CA GLU A 88 2.07 -1.74 26.47
C GLU A 88 2.68 -2.81 25.54
N PRO A 89 2.03 -3.14 24.40
CA PRO A 89 2.48 -4.21 23.50
C PRO A 89 3.91 -4.04 22.96
N ARG A 90 4.42 -2.82 22.93
CA ARG A 90 5.79 -2.52 22.48
C ARG A 90 6.86 -2.65 23.59
N HIS A 91 6.46 -2.86 24.83
CA HIS A 91 7.42 -3.00 25.96
C HIS A 91 8.59 -3.95 25.67
N PRO A 92 8.41 -5.13 25.05
CA PRO A 92 9.52 -6.04 24.77
C PRO A 92 10.61 -5.48 23.83
N GLN A 93 10.33 -4.38 23.13
CA GLN A 93 11.29 -3.73 22.23
C GLN A 93 12.14 -2.67 22.96
N TYR A 94 11.80 -2.34 24.22
CA TYR A 94 12.50 -1.34 25.02
C TYR A 94 13.38 -2.00 26.08
N SER A 95 14.58 -1.46 26.24
CA SER A 95 15.57 -1.89 27.25
C SER A 95 15.89 -0.73 28.21
N ARG A 96 16.63 -1.03 29.27
CA ARG A 96 17.20 -0.01 30.16
C ARG A 96 18.11 0.97 29.43
N TYR A 97 18.83 0.51 28.40
CA TYR A 97 19.64 1.38 27.57
C TYR A 97 18.75 2.39 26.80
N ALA A 98 17.65 1.92 26.22
CA ALA A 98 16.70 2.82 25.59
C ALA A 98 16.06 3.80 26.58
N ASP A 99 15.76 3.37 27.81
CA ASP A 99 15.24 4.25 28.86
C ASP A 99 16.22 5.41 29.13
N GLU A 100 17.52 5.12 29.31
CA GLU A 100 18.53 6.13 29.59
C GLU A 100 18.70 7.12 28.43
N ARG A 101 18.73 6.63 27.18
CA ARG A 101 18.80 7.48 25.99
C ARG A 101 17.57 8.39 25.84
N ILE A 102 16.38 7.89 26.15
CA ILE A 102 15.15 8.69 26.16
C ILE A 102 15.22 9.76 27.27
N ILE A 103 15.62 9.40 28.48
CA ILE A 103 15.70 10.33 29.63
C ILE A 103 16.75 11.41 29.35
N GLU A 104 17.91 11.04 28.83
CA GLU A 104 18.98 11.99 28.46
C GLU A 104 18.48 12.99 27.42
N TYR A 105 17.84 12.51 26.34
CA TYR A 105 17.25 13.35 25.32
C TYR A 105 16.21 14.31 25.90
N LEU A 106 15.27 13.80 26.72
CA LEU A 106 14.22 14.61 27.31
C LEU A 106 14.77 15.70 28.24
N ARG A 107 15.79 15.41 29.04
CA ARG A 107 16.42 16.38 29.94
C ARG A 107 17.19 17.47 29.21
N GLY A 108 17.80 17.14 28.09
CA GLY A 108 18.54 18.07 27.23
C GLY A 108 17.68 18.72 26.12
N CYS A 109 16.37 18.47 26.10
CA CYS A 109 15.49 19.02 25.08
C CYS A 109 15.32 20.54 25.28
N ASP A 110 15.68 21.30 24.26
CA ASP A 110 15.62 22.78 24.20
C ASP A 110 14.44 23.29 23.35
N ALA A 111 13.47 22.43 23.05
CA ALA A 111 12.26 22.81 22.33
C ALA A 111 11.29 23.60 23.21
N ASP A 112 10.41 24.39 22.58
CA ASP A 112 9.28 25.04 23.25
C ASP A 112 8.16 24.02 23.56
N VAL A 113 7.97 23.08 22.61
CA VAL A 113 6.91 22.05 22.66
C VAL A 113 7.50 20.68 22.42
N ILE A 114 7.13 19.71 23.26
CA ILE A 114 7.47 18.30 23.05
C ILE A 114 6.20 17.45 22.92
N VAL A 115 6.15 16.63 21.87
CA VAL A 115 4.98 15.82 21.51
C VAL A 115 5.35 14.34 21.54
N GLY A 116 4.72 13.55 22.41
CA GLY A 116 4.84 12.09 22.40
C GLY A 116 3.75 11.45 21.56
N THR A 117 4.09 10.38 20.85
CA THR A 117 3.17 9.75 19.88
C THR A 117 2.62 8.40 20.32
N ARG A 118 2.78 8.05 21.60
CA ARG A 118 2.25 6.81 22.17
C ARG A 118 2.33 6.78 23.69
N PRO A 119 1.52 5.93 24.36
CA PRO A 119 1.40 5.86 25.84
C PRO A 119 2.72 5.86 26.60
N GLY A 120 3.66 4.98 26.26
CA GLY A 120 4.93 4.87 26.99
C GLY A 120 5.83 6.09 26.82
N LEU A 121 5.84 6.72 25.64
CA LEU A 121 6.58 7.96 25.39
C LEU A 121 5.90 9.15 26.08
N ASN A 122 4.57 9.21 26.07
CA ASN A 122 3.79 10.23 26.77
C ASN A 122 4.06 10.20 28.30
N ILE A 123 4.17 8.98 28.88
CA ILE A 123 4.58 8.78 30.28
C ILE A 123 6.01 9.29 30.52
N ALA A 124 6.94 9.01 29.60
CA ALA A 124 8.32 9.45 29.70
C ALA A 124 8.42 10.98 29.68
N ILE A 125 7.72 11.64 28.74
CA ILE A 125 7.64 13.10 28.64
C ILE A 125 7.08 13.72 29.93
N ALA A 126 5.95 13.20 30.41
CA ALA A 126 5.33 13.69 31.64
C ALA A 126 6.26 13.62 32.85
N ALA A 127 7.12 12.58 32.90
CA ALA A 127 8.00 12.33 34.06
C ALA A 127 9.37 13.02 33.97
N HIS A 128 9.93 13.24 32.78
CA HIS A 128 11.34 13.59 32.61
C HIS A 128 11.60 14.84 31.76
N ALA A 129 10.63 15.32 30.97
CA ALA A 129 10.81 16.57 30.24
C ALA A 129 10.82 17.77 31.20
N PRO A 130 11.68 18.80 30.96
CA PRO A 130 11.76 20.00 31.79
C PRO A 130 10.40 20.67 32.01
N ALA A 131 10.27 21.37 33.14
CA ALA A 131 9.02 22.05 33.48
C ALA A 131 8.69 23.22 32.52
N GLY A 132 9.69 23.82 31.90
CA GLY A 132 9.52 24.92 30.93
C GLY A 132 8.88 24.52 29.60
N LEU A 133 8.95 23.25 29.20
CA LEU A 133 8.40 22.77 27.91
C LEU A 133 6.89 22.54 27.97
N VAL A 134 6.18 22.92 26.92
CA VAL A 134 4.79 22.45 26.70
C VAL A 134 4.83 20.97 26.33
N LYS A 135 4.12 20.15 27.09
CA LYS A 135 4.13 18.69 27.02
C LYS A 135 2.81 18.18 26.43
N ILE A 136 2.86 17.61 25.24
CA ILE A 136 1.69 17.10 24.52
C ILE A 136 1.79 15.59 24.39
N GLY A 137 0.71 14.89 24.71
CA GLY A 137 0.59 13.45 24.48
C GLY A 137 -0.40 13.16 23.34
N GLN A 138 0.06 12.61 22.22
CA GLN A 138 -0.84 12.13 21.16
C GLN A 138 -1.20 10.67 21.40
N GLU A 139 -2.50 10.35 21.27
CA GLU A 139 -3.05 9.01 21.31
C GLU A 139 -3.58 8.63 19.93
N HIS A 140 -2.90 7.67 19.30
CA HIS A 140 -3.28 7.10 18.01
C HIS A 140 -4.05 5.79 18.11
N LEU A 141 -4.17 5.24 19.33
CA LEU A 141 -5.02 4.12 19.68
C LEU A 141 -6.09 4.61 20.65
N PHE A 142 -7.32 4.12 20.48
CA PHE A 142 -8.42 4.48 21.36
C PHE A 142 -8.25 3.91 22.77
N LEU A 143 -8.84 4.56 23.76
CA LEU A 143 -8.62 4.30 25.19
C LEU A 143 -8.96 2.85 25.60
N ASP A 144 -10.02 2.26 25.04
CA ASP A 144 -10.42 0.89 25.35
C ASP A 144 -9.41 -0.18 24.90
N ARG A 145 -8.50 0.17 23.98
CA ARG A 145 -7.37 -0.69 23.60
C ARG A 145 -6.31 -0.81 24.70
N HIS A 146 -6.30 0.13 25.61
CA HIS A 146 -5.39 0.15 26.75
C HIS A 146 -6.01 -0.60 27.91
N GLY A 147 -5.72 -1.80 28.21
CA GLY A 147 -6.31 -2.51 29.35
C GLY A 147 -6.25 -1.69 30.66
N ARG A 148 -7.15 -1.93 31.61
CA ARG A 148 -7.35 -1.17 32.86
C ARG A 148 -6.06 -0.84 33.64
N ARG A 149 -5.04 -1.70 33.57
CA ARG A 149 -3.75 -1.47 34.26
C ARG A 149 -2.94 -0.35 33.59
N LEU A 150 -2.94 -0.29 32.25
CA LEU A 150 -2.27 0.78 31.51
C LEU A 150 -3.05 2.08 31.70
N GLU A 151 -4.35 2.06 31.55
CA GLU A 151 -5.21 3.22 31.75
C GLU A 151 -4.99 3.93 33.09
N ARG A 152 -4.87 3.18 34.21
CA ARG A 152 -4.55 3.76 35.51
C ARG A 152 -3.18 4.45 35.54
N LYS A 153 -2.20 3.92 34.79
CA LYS A 153 -0.88 4.57 34.69
C LYS A 153 -0.96 5.85 33.86
N LEU A 154 -1.71 5.81 32.74
CA LEU A 154 -1.95 6.96 31.87
C LEU A 154 -2.63 8.08 32.69
N TYR A 155 -3.69 7.76 33.42
CA TYR A 155 -4.42 8.74 34.25
C TYR A 155 -3.53 9.46 35.26
N ARG A 156 -2.53 8.76 35.83
CA ARG A 156 -1.56 9.40 36.73
C ARG A 156 -0.55 10.27 36.00
N ALA A 157 0.02 9.73 34.92
CA ALA A 157 1.07 10.39 34.16
C ALA A 157 0.56 11.60 33.37
N TYR A 158 -0.63 11.50 32.76
CA TYR A 158 -1.18 12.54 31.89
C TYR A 158 -1.59 13.81 32.62
N ARG A 159 -1.65 13.76 33.95
CA ARG A 159 -1.74 14.97 34.78
C ARG A 159 -0.51 15.87 34.69
N GLY A 160 0.62 15.33 34.24
CA GLY A 160 1.86 16.08 34.01
C GLY A 160 2.00 16.52 32.53
N LEU A 161 0.97 16.37 31.70
CA LEU A 161 0.90 16.89 30.32
C LEU A 161 0.03 18.14 30.27
N ASP A 162 0.37 19.07 29.40
CA ASP A 162 -0.40 20.29 29.16
C ASP A 162 -1.61 20.04 28.23
N ALA A 163 -1.48 19.05 27.33
CA ALA A 163 -2.62 18.56 26.56
C ALA A 163 -2.44 17.09 26.17
N VAL A 164 -3.58 16.43 25.95
CA VAL A 164 -3.68 15.10 25.34
C VAL A 164 -4.55 15.24 24.11
N THR A 165 -4.05 14.78 22.95
CA THR A 165 -4.82 14.78 21.70
C THR A 165 -5.22 13.37 21.32
N THR A 166 -6.45 13.19 20.86
CA THR A 166 -6.98 11.94 20.29
C THR A 166 -7.36 12.17 18.84
N VAL A 167 -7.40 11.09 18.06
CA VAL A 167 -7.65 11.16 16.61
C VAL A 167 -9.14 10.99 16.26
N SER A 168 -10.00 10.74 17.25
CA SER A 168 -11.46 10.73 17.09
C SER A 168 -12.13 11.49 18.25
N SER A 169 -13.27 12.10 17.98
CA SER A 169 -14.04 12.86 18.96
C SER A 169 -14.63 11.94 20.03
N THR A 170 -15.12 10.79 19.62
CA THR A 170 -15.66 9.73 20.51
C THR A 170 -14.60 9.24 21.50
N ASP A 171 -13.34 9.12 21.07
CA ASP A 171 -12.26 8.73 21.98
C ASP A 171 -11.87 9.88 22.93
N ALA A 172 -11.88 11.14 22.46
CA ALA A 172 -11.71 12.31 23.33
C ALA A 172 -12.74 12.33 24.46
N ASP A 173 -14.00 12.04 24.14
CA ASP A 173 -15.06 11.97 25.16
C ASP A 173 -14.86 10.79 26.12
N SER A 174 -14.36 9.67 25.63
CA SER A 174 -13.98 8.53 26.47
C SER A 174 -12.88 8.91 27.47
N TYR A 175 -11.83 9.63 27.02
CA TYR A 175 -10.78 10.16 27.89
C TYR A 175 -11.34 11.18 28.90
N ARG A 176 -12.15 12.15 28.48
CA ARG A 176 -12.78 13.15 29.36
C ARG A 176 -13.62 12.50 30.46
N LYS A 177 -14.45 11.53 30.08
CA LYS A 177 -15.33 10.80 31.01
C LYS A 177 -14.56 9.96 32.02
N ARG A 178 -13.53 9.24 31.58
CA ARG A 178 -12.78 8.28 32.40
C ARG A 178 -11.61 8.90 33.15
N MET A 179 -11.16 10.09 32.72
CA MET A 179 -10.02 10.82 33.29
C MET A 179 -10.42 12.27 33.64
N PRO A 180 -11.36 12.52 34.55
CA PRO A 180 -11.96 13.84 34.79
C PRO A 180 -10.95 14.91 35.18
N ARG A 181 -9.83 14.56 35.82
CA ARG A 181 -8.80 15.56 36.25
C ARG A 181 -7.99 16.13 35.08
N ILE A 182 -8.05 15.53 33.91
CA ILE A 182 -7.39 16.02 32.71
C ILE A 182 -8.40 16.39 31.61
N ALA A 183 -9.70 16.30 31.89
CA ALA A 183 -10.75 16.46 30.88
C ALA A 183 -10.65 17.77 30.09
N ALA A 184 -10.30 18.89 30.79
CA ALA A 184 -10.11 20.19 30.13
C ALA A 184 -8.90 20.26 29.18
N ASN A 185 -7.97 19.32 29.32
CA ASN A 185 -6.75 19.25 28.52
C ASN A 185 -6.83 18.18 27.41
N VAL A 186 -7.98 17.52 27.26
CA VAL A 186 -8.19 16.52 26.19
C VAL A 186 -8.80 17.21 24.97
N HIS A 187 -8.11 17.12 23.83
CA HIS A 187 -8.49 17.73 22.56
C HIS A 187 -8.66 16.66 21.49
N PHE A 188 -9.63 16.84 20.61
CA PHE A 188 -9.76 16.09 19.38
C PHE A 188 -9.05 16.85 18.27
N ILE A 189 -8.05 16.23 17.65
CA ILE A 189 -7.39 16.69 16.43
C ILE A 189 -7.22 15.47 15.53
N PRO A 190 -7.90 15.40 14.39
CA PRO A 190 -7.85 14.24 13.51
C PRO A 190 -6.48 14.09 12.83
N ASN A 191 -6.23 12.91 12.29
CA ASN A 191 -5.05 12.69 11.44
C ASN A 191 -5.18 13.42 10.11
N SER A 192 -4.05 13.85 9.56
CA SER A 192 -3.99 14.50 8.24
C SER A 192 -3.60 13.55 7.13
N ILE A 193 -4.11 13.81 5.93
CA ILE A 193 -3.76 13.15 4.68
C ILE A 193 -3.39 14.20 3.64
N PRO A 194 -2.20 14.14 3.02
CA PRO A 194 -1.85 15.01 1.92
C PRO A 194 -2.85 14.88 0.76
N ALA A 195 -3.19 15.98 0.14
CA ALA A 195 -3.96 15.96 -1.09
C ALA A 195 -3.14 15.26 -2.18
N THR A 196 -3.78 14.39 -2.96
CA THR A 196 -3.14 13.81 -4.13
C THR A 196 -3.00 14.87 -5.23
N SER A 197 -1.86 14.84 -5.94
CA SER A 197 -1.66 15.63 -7.16
C SER A 197 -2.29 14.98 -8.40
N LEU A 198 -2.72 13.72 -8.27
CA LEU A 198 -3.35 12.99 -9.35
C LEU A 198 -4.78 13.49 -9.59
N PRO A 199 -5.26 13.50 -10.84
CA PRO A 199 -6.68 13.66 -11.11
C PRO A 199 -7.48 12.60 -10.33
N PRO A 200 -8.67 12.95 -9.81
CA PRO A 200 -9.48 11.98 -9.06
C PRO A 200 -9.91 10.82 -9.96
N SER A 201 -10.34 9.73 -9.33
CA SER A 201 -11.04 8.67 -10.06
C SER A 201 -12.30 9.23 -10.74
N ASP A 202 -12.57 8.77 -11.97
CA ASP A 202 -13.83 9.02 -12.66
C ASP A 202 -14.91 7.98 -12.32
N VAL A 203 -14.56 7.03 -11.45
CA VAL A 203 -15.37 5.91 -10.94
C VAL A 203 -16.01 5.02 -12.03
N THR A 204 -15.37 4.96 -13.22
CA THR A 204 -15.83 4.11 -14.34
C THR A 204 -15.20 2.72 -14.33
N ALA A 205 -14.05 2.55 -13.71
CA ALA A 205 -13.39 1.26 -13.59
C ALA A 205 -14.23 0.26 -12.80
N ARG A 206 -14.34 -0.98 -13.28
CA ARG A 206 -15.09 -2.04 -12.58
C ARG A 206 -14.24 -2.69 -11.49
N THR A 207 -13.72 -1.85 -10.58
CA THR A 207 -12.75 -2.27 -9.57
C THR A 207 -13.11 -1.70 -8.21
N ILE A 208 -13.23 -2.59 -7.22
CA ILE A 208 -13.32 -2.25 -5.80
C ILE A 208 -11.90 -2.31 -5.23
N ILE A 209 -11.52 -1.30 -4.44
CA ILE A 209 -10.21 -1.24 -3.81
C ILE A 209 -10.35 -1.25 -2.29
N ALA A 210 -9.51 -2.05 -1.65
CA ALA A 210 -9.30 -2.02 -0.21
C ALA A 210 -7.79 -1.92 0.08
N ALA A 211 -7.42 -1.18 1.13
CA ALA A 211 -6.03 -1.05 1.52
C ALA A 211 -5.85 -1.05 3.04
N GLY A 212 -4.75 -1.68 3.50
CA GLY A 212 -4.40 -1.72 4.91
C GLY A 212 -3.59 -2.96 5.27
N ARG A 213 -3.19 -3.05 6.55
CA ARG A 213 -2.51 -4.25 7.04
C ARG A 213 -3.43 -5.46 6.97
N ILE A 214 -2.95 -6.56 6.40
CA ILE A 214 -3.73 -7.80 6.32
C ILE A 214 -3.67 -8.53 7.66
N GLU A 215 -4.44 -7.99 8.62
CA GLU A 215 -4.59 -8.48 9.99
C GLU A 215 -6.06 -8.80 10.26
N LYS A 216 -6.34 -9.73 11.18
CA LYS A 216 -7.68 -10.21 11.51
C LYS A 216 -8.69 -9.07 11.77
N ILE A 217 -8.26 -8.00 12.42
CA ILE A 217 -9.09 -6.84 12.77
C ILE A 217 -9.63 -6.07 11.54
N LYS A 218 -8.97 -6.22 10.36
CA LYS A 218 -9.40 -5.58 9.12
C LYS A 218 -10.51 -6.34 8.39
N ARG A 219 -10.79 -7.58 8.80
CA ARG A 219 -11.90 -8.39 8.32
C ARG A 219 -12.01 -8.46 6.80
N TYR A 220 -10.86 -8.62 6.11
CA TYR A 220 -10.87 -8.86 4.66
C TYR A 220 -11.52 -10.19 4.28
N ASP A 221 -11.67 -11.13 5.22
CA ASP A 221 -12.53 -12.31 5.10
C ASP A 221 -13.97 -11.91 4.78
N LEU A 222 -14.55 -11.00 5.56
CA LEU A 222 -15.89 -10.45 5.33
C LEU A 222 -15.99 -9.77 3.96
N LEU A 223 -14.97 -9.00 3.57
CA LEU A 223 -14.97 -8.33 2.27
C LEU A 223 -14.98 -9.32 1.10
N ILE A 224 -14.19 -10.40 1.19
CA ILE A 224 -14.17 -11.44 0.17
C ILE A 224 -15.52 -12.18 0.10
N ASP A 225 -16.12 -12.48 1.25
CA ASP A 225 -17.44 -13.14 1.30
C ASP A 225 -18.54 -12.24 0.72
N ALA A 226 -18.55 -10.94 1.06
CA ALA A 226 -19.48 -9.97 0.48
C ALA A 226 -19.27 -9.80 -1.04
N PHE A 227 -18.01 -9.74 -1.46
CA PHE A 227 -17.68 -9.66 -2.88
C PHE A 227 -18.09 -10.92 -3.65
N ALA A 228 -17.98 -12.12 -3.06
CA ALA A 228 -18.44 -13.37 -3.68
C ALA A 228 -19.94 -13.32 -4.03
N MET A 229 -20.77 -12.74 -3.14
CA MET A 229 -22.22 -12.57 -3.40
C MET A 229 -22.46 -11.62 -4.57
N VAL A 230 -21.74 -10.49 -4.60
CA VAL A 230 -21.85 -9.49 -5.67
C VAL A 230 -21.33 -10.01 -7.00
N HIS A 231 -20.22 -10.74 -7.00
CA HIS A 231 -19.55 -11.25 -8.20
C HIS A 231 -20.42 -12.26 -8.98
N THR A 232 -21.32 -12.96 -8.32
CA THR A 232 -22.29 -13.86 -8.97
C THR A 232 -23.20 -13.12 -9.94
N GLU A 233 -23.57 -11.86 -9.62
CA GLU A 233 -24.46 -11.02 -10.42
C GLU A 233 -23.67 -10.07 -11.35
N HIS A 234 -22.44 -9.69 -10.94
CA HIS A 234 -21.56 -8.73 -11.63
C HIS A 234 -20.15 -9.31 -11.83
N PRO A 235 -20.01 -10.37 -12.65
CA PRO A 235 -18.73 -11.08 -12.85
C PRO A 235 -17.61 -10.22 -13.48
N GLU A 236 -17.95 -9.12 -14.09
CA GLU A 236 -17.01 -8.17 -14.69
C GLU A 236 -16.30 -7.26 -13.63
N TRP A 237 -16.75 -7.29 -12.37
CA TRP A 237 -16.09 -6.52 -11.31
C TRP A 237 -14.97 -7.30 -10.66
N THR A 238 -13.93 -6.57 -10.26
CA THR A 238 -12.74 -7.10 -9.56
C THR A 238 -12.57 -6.45 -8.20
N LEU A 239 -11.92 -7.19 -7.28
CA LEU A 239 -11.52 -6.69 -5.96
C LEU A 239 -10.00 -6.71 -5.83
N ARG A 240 -9.41 -5.55 -5.55
CA ARG A 240 -7.97 -5.41 -5.27
C ARG A 240 -7.75 -5.07 -3.80
N ILE A 241 -6.97 -5.90 -3.10
CA ILE A 241 -6.62 -5.70 -1.69
C ILE A 241 -5.12 -5.39 -1.60
N TYR A 242 -4.80 -4.17 -1.19
CA TYR A 242 -3.43 -3.67 -1.02
C TYR A 242 -2.99 -3.79 0.43
N GLY A 243 -1.82 -4.37 0.65
CA GLY A 243 -1.21 -4.52 1.96
C GLY A 243 -0.53 -5.85 2.17
N HIS A 244 0.04 -6.00 3.37
CA HIS A 244 0.69 -7.22 3.81
C HIS A 244 0.34 -7.50 5.27
N GLY A 245 0.34 -8.76 5.70
CA GLY A 245 0.05 -9.13 7.08
C GLY A 245 -0.06 -10.62 7.30
N ARG A 246 -0.36 -10.99 8.55
CA ARG A 246 -0.39 -12.41 8.99
C ARG A 246 -1.48 -13.22 8.31
N GLU A 247 -2.61 -12.59 7.99
CA GLU A 247 -3.77 -13.26 7.39
C GLU A 247 -3.64 -13.46 5.87
N THR A 248 -2.54 -13.01 5.22
CA THR A 248 -2.38 -13.11 3.77
C THR A 248 -2.54 -14.54 3.24
N LYS A 249 -2.04 -15.55 3.97
CA LYS A 249 -2.19 -16.97 3.57
C LYS A 249 -3.64 -17.44 3.71
N THR A 250 -4.28 -17.08 4.81
CA THR A 250 -5.71 -17.41 5.10
C THR A 250 -6.62 -16.83 4.02
N LEU A 251 -6.42 -15.55 3.66
CA LEU A 251 -7.22 -14.91 2.62
C LEU A 251 -7.02 -15.57 1.24
N ARG A 252 -5.80 -15.99 0.91
CA ARG A 252 -5.56 -16.74 -0.33
C ARG A 252 -6.35 -18.03 -0.39
N THR A 253 -6.32 -18.81 0.69
CA THR A 253 -7.12 -20.04 0.78
C THR A 253 -8.63 -19.76 0.68
N LEU A 254 -9.10 -18.64 1.25
CA LEU A 254 -10.50 -18.23 1.13
C LEU A 254 -10.87 -17.86 -0.31
N VAL A 255 -10.04 -17.06 -0.99
CA VAL A 255 -10.22 -16.70 -2.41
C VAL A 255 -10.27 -17.94 -3.30
N GLU A 256 -9.34 -18.88 -3.10
CA GLU A 256 -9.30 -20.16 -3.82
C GLU A 256 -10.56 -20.99 -3.55
N GLY A 257 -10.99 -21.11 -2.28
CA GLY A 257 -12.18 -21.86 -1.87
C GLY A 257 -13.49 -21.26 -2.37
N ARG A 258 -13.53 -19.95 -2.66
CA ARG A 258 -14.69 -19.28 -3.26
C ARG A 258 -14.64 -19.25 -4.80
N GLY A 259 -13.59 -19.77 -5.44
CA GLY A 259 -13.42 -19.73 -6.90
C GLY A 259 -13.15 -18.32 -7.46
N LEU A 260 -12.69 -17.38 -6.62
CA LEU A 260 -12.52 -15.96 -6.96
C LEU A 260 -11.08 -15.59 -7.37
N HIS A 261 -10.26 -16.56 -7.73
CA HIS A 261 -8.83 -16.36 -8.02
C HIS A 261 -8.56 -15.45 -9.22
N ASP A 262 -9.51 -15.31 -10.15
CA ASP A 262 -9.42 -14.40 -11.30
C ASP A 262 -9.91 -12.98 -10.95
N SER A 263 -10.78 -12.84 -9.96
CA SER A 263 -11.50 -11.60 -9.66
C SER A 263 -11.02 -10.91 -8.38
N VAL A 264 -10.37 -11.64 -7.45
CA VAL A 264 -9.82 -11.08 -6.20
C VAL A 264 -8.29 -11.14 -6.22
N GLN A 265 -7.66 -9.98 -6.11
CA GLN A 265 -6.21 -9.83 -6.20
C GLN A 265 -5.62 -9.31 -4.88
N LEU A 266 -4.68 -10.04 -4.28
CA LEU A 266 -3.90 -9.58 -3.14
C LEU A 266 -2.62 -8.91 -3.66
N MET A 267 -2.67 -7.58 -3.82
CA MET A 267 -1.71 -6.77 -4.57
C MET A 267 -0.35 -6.59 -3.88
N GLY A 268 -0.27 -6.85 -2.56
CA GLY A 268 0.92 -6.51 -1.78
C GLY A 268 0.94 -5.05 -1.34
N THR A 269 2.10 -4.58 -0.87
CA THR A 269 2.24 -3.21 -0.34
C THR A 269 2.65 -2.25 -1.46
N TYR A 270 1.95 -1.13 -1.58
CA TYR A 270 2.24 -0.03 -2.50
C TYR A 270 2.40 1.28 -1.74
N THR A 271 3.36 2.09 -2.17
CA THR A 271 3.64 3.43 -1.62
C THR A 271 4.19 4.30 -2.76
N PRO A 272 3.61 5.47 -3.01
CA PRO A 272 2.38 6.02 -2.43
C PRO A 272 1.12 5.30 -2.93
N ILE A 273 0.09 5.18 -2.06
CA ILE A 273 -1.12 4.38 -2.34
C ILE A 273 -2.17 5.14 -3.15
N ASP A 274 -2.09 6.46 -3.24
CA ASP A 274 -3.04 7.30 -3.98
C ASP A 274 -3.11 6.93 -5.48
N ALA A 275 -1.96 6.55 -6.08
CA ALA A 275 -1.92 6.05 -7.46
C ALA A 275 -2.73 4.76 -7.67
N GLU A 276 -2.93 3.99 -6.62
CA GLU A 276 -3.78 2.79 -6.67
C GLU A 276 -5.24 3.12 -6.39
N TRP A 277 -5.53 4.01 -5.42
CA TRP A 277 -6.89 4.45 -5.15
C TRP A 277 -7.60 5.03 -6.38
N VAL A 278 -6.92 5.88 -7.16
CA VAL A 278 -7.52 6.52 -8.34
C VAL A 278 -7.89 5.54 -9.47
N LYS A 279 -7.43 4.29 -9.42
CA LYS A 279 -7.77 3.23 -10.40
C LYS A 279 -9.11 2.54 -10.08
N GLY A 280 -9.65 2.72 -8.89
CA GLY A 280 -10.90 2.11 -8.46
C GLY A 280 -12.12 2.97 -8.72
N SER A 281 -13.29 2.38 -8.49
CA SER A 281 -14.59 3.06 -8.52
C SER A 281 -15.29 3.06 -7.15
N ILE A 282 -14.92 2.14 -6.26
CA ILE A 282 -15.46 2.00 -4.91
C ILE A 282 -14.30 1.65 -3.98
N ALA A 283 -14.21 2.31 -2.83
CA ALA A 283 -13.34 1.90 -1.75
C ALA A 283 -14.11 1.08 -0.71
N ALA A 284 -13.48 0.01 -0.19
CA ALA A 284 -14.09 -0.89 0.78
C ALA A 284 -13.26 -0.98 2.07
N VAL A 285 -13.90 -0.80 3.24
CA VAL A 285 -13.29 -0.89 4.56
C VAL A 285 -14.17 -1.73 5.48
N THR A 286 -13.72 -2.94 5.79
CA THR A 286 -14.49 -3.94 6.56
C THR A 286 -14.03 -4.10 8.01
N SER A 287 -13.26 -3.16 8.51
CA SER A 287 -12.63 -3.24 9.82
C SER A 287 -13.63 -3.48 10.95
N GLU A 288 -13.23 -4.29 11.92
CA GLU A 288 -13.97 -4.49 13.17
C GLU A 288 -13.83 -3.28 14.10
N ILE A 289 -12.71 -2.57 13.99
CA ILE A 289 -12.42 -1.38 14.77
C ILE A 289 -11.36 -0.51 14.07
N GLU A 290 -11.52 0.80 14.14
CA GLU A 290 -10.57 1.80 13.64
C GLU A 290 -10.38 2.91 14.70
N SER A 291 -9.16 3.36 14.88
CA SER A 291 -8.93 4.55 15.72
C SER A 291 -9.31 5.83 14.98
N PHE A 292 -9.08 5.88 13.67
CA PHE A 292 -9.43 6.98 12.78
C PHE A 292 -9.96 6.44 11.45
N GLY A 293 -9.15 5.74 10.67
CA GLY A 293 -9.50 5.27 9.33
C GLY A 293 -8.79 6.06 8.23
N LEU A 294 -7.46 6.14 8.32
CA LEU A 294 -6.63 6.84 7.32
C LEU A 294 -6.97 6.45 5.88
N THR A 295 -7.19 5.16 5.63
CA THR A 295 -7.52 4.63 4.30
C THR A 295 -8.87 5.12 3.76
N ILE A 296 -9.81 5.46 4.65
CA ILE A 296 -11.09 6.09 4.27
C ILE A 296 -10.81 7.47 3.68
N VAL A 297 -10.07 8.31 4.42
CA VAL A 297 -9.76 9.68 3.98
C VAL A 297 -8.87 9.68 2.73
N GLU A 298 -7.91 8.73 2.64
CA GLU A 298 -7.08 8.55 1.43
C GLU A 298 -7.95 8.26 0.20
N ALA A 299 -8.88 7.30 0.30
CA ALA A 299 -9.79 6.95 -0.78
C ALA A 299 -10.74 8.10 -1.15
N MET A 300 -11.32 8.78 -0.15
CA MET A 300 -12.17 9.97 -0.34
C MET A 300 -11.41 11.09 -1.06
N GLY A 301 -10.16 11.36 -0.67
CA GLY A 301 -9.29 12.35 -1.32
C GLY A 301 -9.00 12.04 -2.79
N CYS A 302 -9.02 10.76 -3.16
CA CYS A 302 -8.89 10.28 -4.53
C CYS A 302 -10.23 10.27 -5.30
N GLY A 303 -11.34 10.72 -4.70
CA GLY A 303 -12.64 10.81 -5.35
C GLY A 303 -13.44 9.50 -5.34
N LEU A 304 -13.15 8.56 -4.43
CA LEU A 304 -13.90 7.32 -4.31
C LEU A 304 -15.02 7.43 -3.27
N PRO A 305 -16.23 6.95 -3.57
CA PRO A 305 -17.21 6.63 -2.56
C PRO A 305 -16.71 5.47 -1.71
N VAL A 306 -16.94 5.52 -0.39
CA VAL A 306 -16.44 4.51 0.55
C VAL A 306 -17.60 3.70 1.11
N VAL A 307 -17.54 2.36 0.94
CA VAL A 307 -18.39 1.44 1.72
C VAL A 307 -17.59 0.99 2.93
N SER A 308 -18.07 1.28 4.13
CA SER A 308 -17.38 0.93 5.38
C SER A 308 -18.31 0.31 6.40
N THR A 309 -17.77 -0.57 7.24
CA THR A 309 -18.45 -0.93 8.47
C THR A 309 -18.52 0.27 9.40
N ALA A 310 -19.65 0.46 10.08
CA ALA A 310 -19.83 1.46 11.13
C ALA A 310 -19.16 1.01 12.44
N CYS A 311 -17.88 0.56 12.33
CA CYS A 311 -17.14 0.13 13.49
C CYS A 311 -16.82 1.32 14.42
N PRO A 312 -16.58 1.07 15.72
CA PRO A 312 -16.34 2.13 16.69
C PRO A 312 -15.21 3.06 16.29
N TYR A 313 -15.37 4.32 16.64
CA TYR A 313 -14.54 5.51 16.48
C TYR A 313 -14.55 6.09 15.05
N GLY A 314 -13.54 5.88 14.22
CA GLY A 314 -13.26 6.64 12.99
C GLY A 314 -14.35 6.66 11.91
N PRO A 315 -14.80 5.52 11.35
CA PRO A 315 -15.67 5.53 10.17
C PRO A 315 -16.97 6.33 10.32
N PRO A 316 -17.73 6.26 11.44
CA PRO A 316 -18.93 7.07 11.62
C PRO A 316 -18.66 8.57 11.80
N GLU A 317 -17.43 8.97 12.14
CA GLU A 317 -17.06 10.39 12.24
C GLU A 317 -16.57 10.99 10.92
N ILE A 318 -16.13 10.13 9.98
CA ILE A 318 -15.56 10.53 8.70
C ILE A 318 -16.59 10.45 7.58
N ILE A 319 -17.43 9.39 7.58
CA ILE A 319 -18.36 9.11 6.51
C ILE A 319 -19.74 9.67 6.86
N ASP A 320 -20.21 10.61 6.04
CA ASP A 320 -21.61 11.01 6.03
C ASP A 320 -22.38 10.00 5.15
N SER A 321 -23.08 9.07 5.84
CA SER A 321 -23.69 7.91 5.17
C SER A 321 -24.83 8.34 4.24
N GLY A 322 -24.74 7.90 2.98
CA GLY A 322 -25.64 8.32 1.91
C GLY A 322 -25.14 9.53 1.10
N VAL A 323 -24.15 10.26 1.61
CA VAL A 323 -23.58 11.47 0.94
C VAL A 323 -22.14 11.24 0.49
N THR A 324 -21.26 10.83 1.39
CA THR A 324 -19.81 10.64 1.09
C THR A 324 -19.40 9.18 1.04
N GLY A 325 -20.30 8.27 1.39
CA GLY A 325 -20.08 6.83 1.45
C GLY A 325 -21.30 6.14 2.05
N LEU A 326 -21.17 4.86 2.30
CA LEU A 326 -22.20 4.03 2.94
C LEU A 326 -21.62 3.35 4.18
N LEU A 327 -22.37 3.37 5.28
CA LEU A 327 -22.05 2.68 6.52
C LEU A 327 -22.95 1.45 6.68
N THR A 328 -22.32 0.31 7.02
CA THR A 328 -23.02 -0.96 7.28
C THR A 328 -22.73 -1.46 8.69
N PRO A 329 -23.59 -2.29 9.30
CA PRO A 329 -23.29 -2.88 10.60
C PRO A 329 -21.98 -3.71 10.56
N PRO A 330 -21.13 -3.64 11.61
CA PRO A 330 -19.95 -4.48 11.71
C PRO A 330 -20.31 -5.97 11.72
N GLY A 331 -19.61 -6.76 10.90
CA GLY A 331 -19.82 -8.22 10.81
C GLY A 331 -20.95 -8.66 9.90
N ASP A 332 -21.77 -7.75 9.37
CA ASP A 332 -22.90 -8.05 8.48
C ASP A 332 -22.44 -8.11 7.01
N VAL A 333 -22.20 -9.34 6.53
CA VAL A 333 -21.76 -9.63 5.15
C VAL A 333 -22.83 -9.22 4.14
N GLU A 334 -24.11 -9.51 4.43
CA GLU A 334 -25.23 -9.27 3.51
C GLU A 334 -25.47 -7.76 3.33
N ALA A 335 -25.48 -6.99 4.44
CA ALA A 335 -25.59 -5.54 4.37
C ALA A 335 -24.42 -4.92 3.61
N PHE A 336 -23.20 -5.44 3.78
CA PHE A 336 -22.01 -4.97 3.05
C PHE A 336 -22.11 -5.28 1.55
N ALA A 337 -22.52 -6.50 1.20
CA ALA A 337 -22.77 -6.90 -0.20
C ALA A 337 -23.85 -6.04 -0.85
N LYS A 338 -24.96 -5.77 -0.14
CA LYS A 338 -26.04 -4.88 -0.61
C LYS A 338 -25.53 -3.46 -0.88
N ALA A 339 -24.70 -2.91 0.00
CA ALA A 339 -24.13 -1.57 -0.18
C ALA A 339 -23.19 -1.52 -1.39
N LEU A 340 -22.34 -2.54 -1.59
CA LEU A 340 -21.49 -2.66 -2.77
C LEU A 340 -22.32 -2.74 -4.06
N ARG A 341 -23.34 -3.61 -4.09
CA ARG A 341 -24.25 -3.80 -5.23
C ARG A 341 -24.92 -2.48 -5.61
N GLY A 342 -25.48 -1.76 -4.65
CA GLY A 342 -26.14 -0.47 -4.93
C GLY A 342 -25.24 0.54 -5.61
N LEU A 343 -23.95 0.61 -5.21
CA LEU A 343 -22.99 1.47 -5.88
C LEU A 343 -22.49 0.90 -7.23
N ILE A 344 -22.46 -0.40 -7.42
CA ILE A 344 -22.12 -1.06 -8.68
C ILE A 344 -23.17 -0.76 -9.74
N GLU A 345 -24.44 -0.86 -9.39
CA GLU A 345 -25.57 -0.70 -10.30
C GLU A 345 -25.90 0.77 -10.61
N ASN A 346 -25.46 1.70 -9.75
CA ASN A 346 -25.79 3.13 -9.90
C ASN A 346 -24.53 3.98 -10.07
N GLU A 347 -24.12 4.19 -11.33
CA GLU A 347 -22.94 5.00 -11.66
C GLU A 347 -23.12 6.48 -11.28
N GLU A 348 -24.31 7.04 -11.46
CA GLU A 348 -24.60 8.44 -11.13
C GLU A 348 -24.43 8.68 -9.63
N GLN A 349 -24.99 7.80 -8.79
CA GLN A 349 -24.80 7.84 -7.34
C GLN A 349 -23.32 7.68 -6.97
N ARG A 350 -22.60 6.78 -7.62
CA ARG A 350 -21.16 6.58 -7.42
C ARG A 350 -20.36 7.85 -7.70
N ARG A 351 -20.66 8.55 -8.80
CA ARG A 351 -20.01 9.82 -9.19
C ARG A 351 -20.33 10.94 -8.19
N ALA A 352 -21.60 11.12 -7.86
CA ALA A 352 -22.03 12.16 -6.92
C ALA A 352 -21.40 11.96 -5.54
N MET A 353 -21.42 10.73 -5.04
CA MET A 353 -20.85 10.36 -3.75
C MET A 353 -19.33 10.49 -3.72
N GLY A 354 -18.63 10.12 -4.80
CA GLY A 354 -17.19 10.28 -4.93
C GLY A 354 -16.75 11.74 -4.95
N ALA A 355 -17.50 12.60 -5.65
CA ALA A 355 -17.26 14.04 -5.66
C ALA A 355 -17.48 14.67 -4.27
N ALA A 356 -18.56 14.30 -3.57
CA ALA A 356 -18.84 14.74 -2.21
C ALA A 356 -17.77 14.24 -1.22
N ALA A 357 -17.32 12.98 -1.37
CA ALA A 357 -16.25 12.41 -0.57
C ALA A 357 -14.94 13.20 -0.70
N ARG A 358 -14.56 13.56 -1.93
CA ARG A 358 -13.35 14.35 -2.20
C ARG A 358 -13.42 15.75 -1.56
N GLU A 359 -14.55 16.41 -1.64
CA GLU A 359 -14.74 17.71 -1.00
C GLU A 359 -14.63 17.59 0.53
N HIS A 360 -15.27 16.58 1.09
CA HIS A 360 -15.23 16.31 2.52
C HIS A 360 -13.80 16.01 3.02
N ALA A 361 -13.00 15.29 2.25
CA ALA A 361 -11.61 14.95 2.61
C ALA A 361 -10.71 16.17 2.80
N LYS A 362 -11.04 17.34 2.23
CA LYS A 362 -10.29 18.60 2.42
C LYS A 362 -10.22 19.05 3.89
N ARG A 363 -11.11 18.55 4.75
CA ARG A 363 -11.07 18.80 6.19
C ARG A 363 -9.85 18.19 6.88
N TYR A 364 -9.21 17.22 6.25
CA TYR A 364 -8.10 16.44 6.81
C TYR A 364 -6.77 16.77 6.13
N THR A 365 -6.63 17.91 5.47
CA THR A 365 -5.38 18.32 4.83
C THR A 365 -4.30 18.66 5.87
N PRO A 366 -3.01 18.40 5.60
CA PRO A 366 -1.92 18.74 6.51
C PRO A 366 -1.92 20.20 6.93
N ALA A 367 -2.15 21.13 6.00
CA ALA A 367 -2.19 22.56 6.30
C ALA A 367 -3.25 22.91 7.36
N ARG A 368 -4.46 22.34 7.26
CA ARG A 368 -5.53 22.57 8.24
C ARG A 368 -5.20 21.95 9.59
N ILE A 369 -4.81 20.68 9.60
CA ILE A 369 -4.51 19.96 10.84
C ILE A 369 -3.25 20.53 11.52
N GLY A 370 -2.23 20.92 10.73
CA GLY A 370 -1.05 21.63 11.24
C GLY A 370 -1.41 22.94 11.92
N ALA A 371 -2.33 23.73 11.33
CA ALA A 371 -2.83 24.96 11.96
C ALA A 371 -3.56 24.70 13.29
N GLU A 372 -4.36 23.61 13.39
CA GLU A 372 -5.04 23.21 14.63
C GLU A 372 -4.01 22.84 15.72
N TYR A 373 -2.93 22.12 15.37
CA TYR A 373 -1.83 21.83 16.30
C TYR A 373 -1.08 23.10 16.70
N ALA A 374 -0.73 23.97 15.74
CA ALA A 374 -0.05 25.24 16.03
C ALA A 374 -0.86 26.08 17.02
N ALA A 375 -2.16 26.26 16.79
CA ALA A 375 -3.07 26.99 17.67
C ALA A 375 -3.14 26.36 19.09
N LEU A 376 -3.17 25.02 19.19
CA LEU A 376 -3.10 24.33 20.47
C LEU A 376 -1.79 24.65 21.20
N PHE A 377 -0.64 24.54 20.51
CA PHE A 377 0.68 24.78 21.08
C PHE A 377 0.82 26.22 21.55
N GLU A 378 0.45 27.20 20.73
CA GLU A 378 0.44 28.63 21.07
C GLU A 378 -0.44 28.93 22.29
N SER A 379 -1.63 28.33 22.34
CA SER A 379 -2.53 28.51 23.48
C SER A 379 -1.92 28.01 24.80
N ARG A 380 -1.14 26.91 24.74
CA ARG A 380 -0.47 26.35 25.93
C ARG A 380 0.79 27.11 26.32
N LEU A 381 1.55 27.62 25.34
CA LEU A 381 2.67 28.52 25.59
C LEU A 381 2.19 29.83 26.26
N SER A 382 1.20 30.50 25.66
CA SER A 382 0.64 31.73 26.18
C SER A 382 -0.01 31.56 27.60
N ALA A 383 -0.55 30.37 27.88
CA ALA A 383 -1.03 30.07 29.22
C ALA A 383 0.11 29.98 30.26
N ARG A 384 1.32 29.56 29.82
CA ARG A 384 2.52 29.52 30.68
C ARG A 384 3.20 30.87 30.77
N GLU A 385 3.29 31.64 29.68
CA GLU A 385 3.89 32.98 29.65
C GLU A 385 3.14 33.97 30.51
N ARG A 386 1.83 33.81 30.71
CA ARG A 386 1.04 34.55 31.70
C ARG A 386 1.45 34.26 33.14
N THR A 387 2.25 33.22 33.33
CA THR A 387 2.89 32.88 34.60
C THR A 387 4.38 33.25 34.64
N ASP A 388 4.99 33.64 33.49
CA ASP A 388 6.41 33.99 33.39
C ASP A 388 6.63 34.98 32.21
N THR A 389 6.98 36.25 32.46
CA THR A 389 7.10 37.30 31.43
C THR A 389 8.52 37.46 30.90
N GLY A 390 8.71 37.42 29.57
CA GLY A 390 9.92 37.83 28.85
C GLY A 390 9.84 37.62 27.34
N PRO A 391 10.42 38.52 26.46
CA PRO A 391 9.99 38.73 25.10
C PRO A 391 10.73 37.92 23.99
N ALA A 392 10.10 37.92 22.81
CA ALA A 392 10.38 37.18 21.59
C ALA A 392 11.58 37.66 20.76
N LEU A 393 12.10 36.78 19.88
CA LEU A 393 12.94 37.13 18.74
C LEU A 393 12.56 36.37 17.45
N ASP A 394 12.70 37.10 16.36
CA ASP A 394 12.19 36.87 15.01
C ASP A 394 12.92 35.85 14.13
N ALA A 395 12.24 35.50 13.04
CA ALA A 395 12.46 34.47 12.03
C ALA A 395 13.36 34.82 10.85
N ALA A 396 13.81 33.87 10.11
CA ALA A 396 13.71 33.61 8.68
C ALA A 396 14.89 32.86 8.04
N SER A 397 14.68 31.83 7.27
CA SER A 397 14.90 31.82 5.81
C SER A 397 14.73 30.41 5.19
N ARG A 398 14.25 30.39 3.96
CA ARG A 398 13.90 29.22 3.14
C ARG A 398 15.13 28.65 2.43
N ALA A 399 15.18 27.31 2.31
CA ALA A 399 15.96 26.63 1.29
C ALA A 399 15.21 25.43 0.74
N THR A 400 15.20 25.29 -0.57
CA THR A 400 14.56 24.22 -1.35
C THR A 400 15.46 22.99 -1.45
N SER A 401 14.85 21.79 -1.47
CA SER A 401 15.55 20.51 -1.53
C SER A 401 15.35 19.77 -2.86
N PRO A 402 16.29 18.92 -3.31
CA PRO A 402 16.23 18.27 -4.61
C PRO A 402 15.37 17.01 -4.64
N ASP A 403 14.66 16.82 -5.77
CA ASP A 403 13.85 15.67 -6.15
C ASP A 403 14.66 14.37 -6.17
N SER A 404 14.38 13.45 -5.26
CA SER A 404 14.97 12.11 -5.24
C SER A 404 14.13 11.04 -5.93
N ALA A 405 12.82 11.26 -6.11
CA ALA A 405 11.91 10.32 -6.76
C ALA A 405 11.33 10.89 -8.04
N LEU A 406 11.02 10.02 -9.01
CA LEU A 406 10.48 10.39 -10.32
C LEU A 406 9.03 9.91 -10.45
N ASP A 407 8.11 10.85 -10.64
CA ASP A 407 6.72 10.55 -10.97
C ASP A 407 6.58 10.11 -12.43
N CYS A 408 5.72 9.12 -12.67
CA CYS A 408 5.54 8.48 -13.95
C CYS A 408 4.04 8.29 -14.23
N HIS A 409 3.64 8.51 -15.48
CA HIS A 409 2.24 8.45 -15.89
C HIS A 409 2.10 7.77 -17.25
N SER A 410 1.29 6.70 -17.32
CA SER A 410 0.89 6.08 -18.58
C SER A 410 -0.14 6.96 -19.28
N VAL A 411 0.19 7.48 -20.46
CA VAL A 411 -0.73 8.27 -21.29
C VAL A 411 -1.75 7.34 -21.94
N ASP A 412 -1.26 6.24 -22.51
CA ASP A 412 -2.03 5.15 -23.09
C ASP A 412 -1.24 3.83 -22.98
N MET A 413 -1.59 2.80 -23.75
CA MET A 413 -0.88 1.50 -23.74
C MET A 413 0.51 1.57 -24.35
N SER A 414 0.79 2.55 -25.20
CA SER A 414 2.03 2.69 -25.97
C SER A 414 2.92 3.84 -25.51
N THR A 415 2.42 4.76 -24.71
CA THR A 415 3.12 6.00 -24.36
C THR A 415 3.20 6.20 -22.86
N LEU A 416 4.43 6.48 -22.40
CA LEU A 416 4.76 6.78 -21.00
C LEU A 416 5.28 8.21 -20.88
N ARG A 417 4.77 8.96 -19.93
CA ARG A 417 5.24 10.29 -19.54
C ARG A 417 6.01 10.23 -18.23
N LEU A 418 7.24 10.73 -18.22
CA LEU A 418 8.10 10.86 -17.05
C LEU A 418 8.16 12.34 -16.62
N ALA A 419 8.06 12.60 -15.32
CA ALA A 419 8.16 13.96 -14.79
C ALA A 419 9.63 14.41 -14.75
N GLY A 420 10.00 15.35 -15.61
CA GLY A 420 11.36 15.91 -15.67
C GLY A 420 11.87 16.12 -17.09
N PRO A 421 12.97 16.85 -17.25
CA PRO A 421 13.52 17.19 -18.55
C PRO A 421 14.13 15.96 -19.23
N ALA A 422 13.83 15.79 -20.54
CA ALA A 422 14.21 14.62 -21.31
C ALA A 422 15.73 14.45 -21.48
N ASP A 423 16.48 15.54 -21.53
CA ASP A 423 17.94 15.56 -21.65
C ASP A 423 18.69 14.97 -20.45
N ARG A 424 18.04 14.87 -19.29
CA ARG A 424 18.58 14.25 -18.07
C ARG A 424 18.09 12.82 -17.84
N LEU A 425 17.15 12.32 -18.64
CA LEU A 425 16.54 11.01 -18.47
C LEU A 425 16.95 10.07 -19.60
N SER A 426 17.13 8.80 -19.27
CA SER A 426 17.33 7.72 -20.23
C SER A 426 16.73 6.42 -19.71
N LEU A 427 16.45 5.48 -20.62
CA LEU A 427 16.06 4.12 -20.30
C LEU A 427 17.16 3.18 -20.77
N ALA A 428 17.59 2.25 -19.93
CA ALA A 428 18.64 1.30 -20.26
C ALA A 428 18.15 -0.16 -20.09
N GLN A 429 18.52 -0.99 -21.07
CA GLN A 429 18.34 -2.44 -21.04
C GLN A 429 19.62 -3.09 -21.61
N ALA A 430 20.32 -3.89 -20.79
CA ALA A 430 21.63 -4.44 -21.14
C ALA A 430 22.58 -3.35 -21.66
N GLU A 431 23.02 -3.42 -22.92
CA GLU A 431 23.92 -2.44 -23.56
C GLU A 431 23.17 -1.34 -24.33
N THR A 432 21.84 -1.43 -24.43
CA THR A 432 21.00 -0.49 -25.18
C THR A 432 20.51 0.62 -24.25
N THR A 433 20.61 1.87 -24.73
CA THR A 433 20.09 3.05 -24.03
C THR A 433 19.22 3.87 -24.99
N VAL A 434 18.04 4.25 -24.50
CA VAL A 434 17.09 5.10 -25.23
C VAL A 434 16.90 6.39 -24.47
N THR A 435 16.97 7.51 -25.19
CA THR A 435 16.69 8.86 -24.63
C THR A 435 15.24 9.23 -24.95
N PRO A 436 14.42 9.57 -23.95
CA PRO A 436 13.04 10.01 -24.17
C PRO A 436 12.97 11.30 -25.02
N THR A 437 11.85 11.50 -25.69
CA THR A 437 11.55 12.79 -26.34
C THR A 437 11.01 13.78 -25.32
N GLY A 438 11.34 15.08 -25.44
CA GLY A 438 10.95 16.12 -24.49
C GLY A 438 9.85 17.03 -25.02
N ALA A 439 8.84 17.33 -24.17
CA ALA A 439 7.86 18.40 -24.38
C ALA A 439 7.39 18.95 -23.03
N ASP A 440 7.17 20.27 -22.94
CA ASP A 440 6.59 20.96 -21.77
C ASP A 440 7.22 20.58 -20.41
N GLY A 441 8.54 20.39 -20.36
CA GLY A 441 9.27 20.02 -19.15
C GLY A 441 9.05 18.58 -18.69
N ALA A 442 8.52 17.72 -19.56
CA ALA A 442 8.36 16.28 -19.33
C ALA A 442 9.06 15.48 -20.43
N ALA A 443 9.41 14.25 -20.12
CA ALA A 443 9.96 13.26 -21.05
C ALA A 443 8.90 12.25 -21.46
N PHE A 444 8.88 11.87 -22.74
CA PHE A 444 7.95 10.87 -23.29
C PHE A 444 8.72 9.70 -23.87
N VAL A 445 8.21 8.50 -23.63
CA VAL A 445 8.74 7.23 -24.13
C VAL A 445 7.63 6.52 -24.86
N ASN A 446 7.87 6.14 -26.12
CA ASN A 446 6.90 5.41 -26.92
C ASN A 446 7.28 3.92 -27.03
N LEU A 447 6.28 3.05 -27.24
CA LEU A 447 6.47 1.62 -27.46
C LEU A 447 7.44 1.34 -28.61
N ASP A 448 7.37 2.14 -29.67
CA ASP A 448 8.19 1.94 -30.88
C ASP A 448 9.68 2.18 -30.65
N ASP A 449 10.04 2.91 -29.59
CA ASP A 449 11.40 3.20 -29.21
C ASP A 449 12.05 2.07 -28.38
N LEU A 450 11.26 1.07 -27.93
CA LEU A 450 11.69 0.07 -26.95
C LEU A 450 11.50 -1.36 -27.49
N ASP A 451 12.51 -2.21 -27.26
CA ASP A 451 12.40 -3.66 -27.46
C ASP A 451 11.67 -4.34 -26.30
N GLU A 452 11.14 -5.56 -26.55
CA GLU A 452 10.50 -6.37 -25.52
C GLU A 452 11.48 -6.67 -24.37
N GLY A 453 11.07 -6.40 -23.13
CA GLY A 453 11.88 -6.67 -21.96
C GLY A 453 11.63 -5.74 -20.78
N VAL A 454 12.64 -5.59 -19.93
CA VAL A 454 12.61 -4.71 -18.76
C VAL A 454 13.68 -3.64 -18.90
N TRP A 455 13.26 -2.39 -18.82
CA TRP A 455 14.09 -1.21 -18.94
C TRP A 455 14.20 -0.50 -17.59
N THR A 456 15.40 -0.06 -17.23
CA THR A 456 15.66 0.75 -16.03
C THR A 456 15.64 2.22 -16.40
N VAL A 457 14.86 3.02 -15.68
CA VAL A 457 14.87 4.49 -15.88
C VAL A 457 16.04 5.08 -15.10
N LEU A 458 16.85 5.87 -15.81
CA LEU A 458 18.04 6.52 -15.27
C LEU A 458 17.87 8.04 -15.32
N ARG A 459 18.45 8.74 -14.34
CA ARG A 459 18.66 10.20 -14.35
C ARG A 459 20.15 10.47 -14.20
N ASP A 460 20.73 11.18 -15.15
CA ASP A 460 22.18 11.46 -15.20
C ASP A 460 23.02 10.16 -15.10
N GLY A 461 22.54 9.06 -15.70
CA GLY A 461 23.19 7.75 -15.70
C GLY A 461 22.99 6.88 -14.45
N ALA A 462 22.26 7.33 -13.43
CA ALA A 462 21.98 6.57 -12.22
C ALA A 462 20.50 6.14 -12.14
N PRO A 463 20.17 4.91 -11.65
CA PRO A 463 18.79 4.47 -11.45
C PRO A 463 18.00 5.43 -10.56
N VAL A 464 16.78 5.75 -10.95
CA VAL A 464 15.88 6.61 -10.16
C VAL A 464 14.91 5.78 -9.34
N THR A 465 14.56 6.28 -8.15
CA THR A 465 13.48 5.71 -7.34
C THR A 465 12.14 6.10 -7.94
N ALA A 466 11.19 5.15 -7.97
CA ALA A 466 9.83 5.43 -8.42
C ALA A 466 9.12 6.36 -7.42
N GLY A 467 8.57 7.46 -7.92
CA GLY A 467 7.61 8.30 -7.23
C GLY A 467 6.19 7.75 -7.39
N ARG A 468 5.23 8.60 -7.79
CA ARG A 468 3.88 8.16 -8.15
C ARG A 468 3.87 7.52 -9.52
N VAL A 469 3.38 6.29 -9.61
CA VAL A 469 3.21 5.55 -10.87
C VAL A 469 1.73 5.49 -11.23
N ASP A 470 1.27 6.40 -12.07
CA ASP A 470 -0.12 6.45 -12.53
C ASP A 470 -0.30 5.63 -13.82
N SER A 471 -0.85 4.44 -13.69
CA SER A 471 -1.13 3.51 -14.79
C SER A 471 -2.63 3.33 -15.11
N ARG A 472 -3.48 4.30 -14.74
CA ARG A 472 -4.93 4.25 -15.00
C ARG A 472 -5.31 4.06 -16.46
N ALA A 473 -4.55 4.64 -17.38
CA ALA A 473 -4.79 4.48 -18.80
C ALA A 473 -4.76 3.00 -19.22
N LEU A 474 -3.88 2.19 -18.60
CA LEU A 474 -3.77 0.76 -18.89
C LEU A 474 -4.97 -0.04 -18.38
N THR A 475 -5.61 0.39 -17.29
CA THR A 475 -6.81 -0.29 -16.75
C THR A 475 -8.09 0.06 -17.53
N ARG A 476 -8.10 1.20 -18.22
CA ARG A 476 -9.27 1.72 -18.96
C ARG A 476 -9.30 1.32 -20.42
N ALA A 477 -8.12 1.29 -21.05
CA ALA A 477 -8.03 1.13 -22.50
C ALA A 477 -8.57 -0.23 -22.99
N GLY A 478 -8.40 -1.29 -22.20
CA GLY A 478 -8.66 -2.67 -22.64
C GLY A 478 -7.87 -2.97 -23.92
N ALA A 479 -7.37 -4.18 -24.08
CA ALA A 479 -6.67 -4.55 -25.31
C ALA A 479 -7.65 -4.55 -26.50
N ARG A 480 -7.24 -3.92 -27.62
CA ARG A 480 -7.96 -3.89 -28.88
C ARG A 480 -7.41 -4.96 -29.82
N ALA A 481 -8.17 -5.32 -30.86
CA ALA A 481 -7.73 -6.28 -31.83
C ALA A 481 -6.46 -5.86 -32.62
N ASP A 482 -6.18 -4.56 -32.68
CA ASP A 482 -5.02 -3.95 -33.36
C ASP A 482 -3.83 -3.65 -32.43
N THR A 483 -3.87 -4.08 -31.17
CA THR A 483 -2.82 -3.78 -30.19
C THR A 483 -1.53 -4.55 -30.48
N THR A 484 -0.42 -3.84 -30.70
CA THR A 484 0.92 -4.40 -31.01
C THR A 484 1.79 -4.60 -29.75
N GLY A 485 1.39 -4.03 -28.61
CA GLY A 485 2.14 -4.16 -27.37
C GLY A 485 1.65 -3.23 -26.27
N ILE A 486 2.37 -3.23 -25.15
CA ILE A 486 2.07 -2.43 -23.97
C ILE A 486 3.35 -2.05 -23.22
N VAL A 487 3.37 -0.83 -22.67
CA VAL A 487 4.43 -0.29 -21.81
C VAL A 487 3.88 -0.12 -20.38
N VAL A 488 4.40 -0.88 -19.44
CA VAL A 488 3.93 -0.88 -18.04
C VAL A 488 5.02 -0.40 -17.10
N PRO A 489 4.90 0.81 -16.52
CA PRO A 489 5.81 1.29 -15.49
C PRO A 489 5.49 0.64 -14.14
N TYR A 490 6.51 0.38 -13.32
CA TYR A 490 6.34 -0.13 -11.96
C TYR A 490 7.55 0.13 -11.07
N ALA A 491 7.32 0.15 -9.75
CA ALA A 491 8.41 0.18 -8.78
C ALA A 491 8.93 -1.24 -8.52
N GLU A 492 10.23 -1.46 -8.59
CA GLU A 492 10.84 -2.76 -8.31
C GLU A 492 10.67 -3.13 -6.82
N PRO A 493 10.12 -4.32 -6.51
CA PRO A 493 10.00 -4.77 -5.12
C PRO A 493 11.37 -4.92 -4.44
N GLY A 494 11.59 -4.16 -3.36
CA GLY A 494 12.82 -4.21 -2.56
C GLY A 494 13.77 -3.06 -2.78
N THR A 495 14.03 -2.64 -4.01
CA THR A 495 14.91 -1.50 -4.34
C THR A 495 14.13 -0.20 -4.48
N GLY A 496 12.86 -0.27 -4.91
CA GLY A 496 12.05 0.90 -5.24
C GLY A 496 12.42 1.56 -6.56
N ALA A 497 13.36 1.00 -7.34
CA ALA A 497 13.75 1.57 -8.63
C ALA A 497 12.56 1.64 -9.61
N LEU A 498 12.48 2.72 -10.40
CA LEU A 498 11.49 2.84 -11.47
C LEU A 498 11.92 2.00 -12.67
N LEU A 499 11.15 0.97 -12.94
CA LEU A 499 11.33 0.08 -14.08
C LEU A 499 10.16 0.23 -15.04
N VAL A 500 10.43 -0.08 -16.31
CA VAL A 500 9.44 -0.12 -17.38
C VAL A 500 9.49 -1.49 -18.03
N ARG A 501 8.38 -2.21 -18.02
CA ARG A 501 8.25 -3.49 -18.70
C ARG A 501 7.53 -3.30 -20.03
N VAL A 502 8.10 -3.89 -21.08
CA VAL A 502 7.60 -3.80 -22.45
C VAL A 502 7.27 -5.20 -22.95
N TRP A 503 6.07 -5.37 -23.50
CA TRP A 503 5.71 -6.51 -24.34
C TRP A 503 5.36 -5.99 -25.72
N ARG A 504 6.00 -6.56 -26.76
CA ARG A 504 5.83 -6.15 -28.15
C ARG A 504 5.81 -7.38 -29.06
N ARG A 505 4.68 -7.65 -29.71
CA ARG A 505 4.48 -8.83 -30.57
C ARG A 505 3.44 -8.54 -31.61
N ASP A 506 3.50 -9.29 -32.75
CA ASP A 506 2.51 -9.20 -33.80
C ASP A 506 1.11 -9.65 -33.36
N TRP A 507 1.05 -10.60 -32.42
CA TRP A 507 -0.18 -11.03 -31.76
C TRP A 507 0.05 -11.64 -30.39
N PHE A 508 -1.03 -11.70 -29.59
CA PHE A 508 -1.00 -12.16 -28.20
C PHE A 508 -2.13 -13.16 -27.95
N ALA A 509 -1.88 -14.15 -27.08
CA ALA A 509 -2.89 -15.00 -26.48
C ALA A 509 -3.10 -14.55 -25.03
N GLU A 510 -4.07 -13.64 -24.84
CA GLU A 510 -4.33 -12.97 -23.55
C GLU A 510 -5.32 -13.79 -22.71
N VAL A 511 -4.87 -14.34 -21.59
CA VAL A 511 -5.66 -15.16 -20.68
C VAL A 511 -6.77 -14.33 -20.01
N THR A 512 -8.00 -14.81 -20.09
CA THR A 512 -9.14 -14.24 -19.35
C THR A 512 -9.52 -15.08 -18.14
N SER A 513 -9.45 -16.43 -18.24
CA SER A 513 -9.76 -17.31 -17.12
C SER A 513 -8.90 -18.59 -17.11
N VAL A 514 -8.68 -19.11 -15.93
CA VAL A 514 -8.01 -20.40 -15.68
C VAL A 514 -8.84 -21.19 -14.68
N SER A 515 -9.41 -22.30 -15.06
CA SER A 515 -10.32 -23.09 -14.24
C SER A 515 -10.03 -24.59 -14.30
N TRP A 516 -10.42 -25.30 -13.25
CA TRP A 516 -10.36 -26.75 -13.21
C TRP A 516 -11.72 -27.37 -13.55
N HIS A 517 -11.73 -28.28 -14.51
CA HIS A 517 -12.87 -29.11 -14.85
C HIS A 517 -12.48 -30.58 -14.68
N GLU A 518 -12.97 -31.22 -13.63
CA GLU A 518 -12.53 -32.57 -13.23
C GLU A 518 -11.00 -32.67 -13.09
N ALA A 519 -10.32 -33.50 -13.90
CA ALA A 519 -8.87 -33.66 -13.92
C ALA A 519 -8.17 -32.75 -14.97
N ARG A 520 -8.92 -31.91 -15.70
CA ARG A 520 -8.39 -31.07 -16.76
C ARG A 520 -8.31 -29.62 -16.35
N LEU A 521 -7.25 -28.94 -16.74
CA LEU A 521 -7.10 -27.50 -16.59
C LEU A 521 -7.59 -26.82 -17.87
N ARG A 522 -8.63 -25.99 -17.79
CA ARG A 522 -9.11 -25.17 -18.89
C ARG A 522 -8.57 -23.76 -18.78
N VAL A 523 -7.98 -23.26 -19.86
CA VAL A 523 -7.49 -21.89 -20.01
C VAL A 523 -8.25 -21.26 -21.16
N THR A 524 -8.95 -20.18 -20.90
CA THR A 524 -9.64 -19.38 -21.92
C THR A 524 -9.03 -18.01 -22.05
N GLY A 525 -9.13 -17.41 -23.21
CA GLY A 525 -8.55 -16.11 -23.44
C GLY A 525 -8.99 -15.47 -24.75
N ARG A 526 -8.41 -14.32 -25.06
CA ARG A 526 -8.62 -13.55 -26.28
C ARG A 526 -7.38 -13.59 -27.15
N LEU A 527 -7.58 -13.55 -28.45
CA LEU A 527 -6.52 -13.41 -29.44
C LEU A 527 -6.49 -11.94 -29.87
N LEU A 528 -5.34 -11.29 -29.77
CA LEU A 528 -5.19 -9.85 -29.98
C LEU A 528 -3.95 -9.57 -30.84
N GLY A 529 -4.03 -8.56 -31.70
CA GLY A 529 -2.92 -8.05 -32.50
C GLY A 529 -3.25 -7.95 -33.97
N PRO A 530 -2.63 -7.01 -34.70
CA PRO A 530 -2.86 -6.79 -36.13
C PRO A 530 -2.31 -7.93 -36.99
N GLY A 531 -1.32 -8.67 -36.50
CA GLY A 531 -0.70 -9.82 -37.16
C GLY A 531 -1.34 -11.16 -36.79
N LEU A 532 -2.60 -11.17 -36.32
CA LEU A 532 -3.29 -12.41 -35.96
C LEU A 532 -3.45 -13.34 -37.14
N PRO A 533 -2.85 -14.55 -37.11
CA PRO A 533 -2.96 -15.50 -38.19
C PRO A 533 -4.40 -16.05 -38.35
N LYS A 534 -4.81 -16.35 -39.57
CA LYS A 534 -6.11 -16.97 -39.84
C LYS A 534 -6.02 -18.48 -39.74
N GLY A 535 -7.06 -19.11 -39.20
CA GLY A 535 -7.16 -20.57 -39.13
C GLY A 535 -7.31 -21.08 -37.70
N THR A 536 -7.20 -22.38 -37.50
CA THR A 536 -7.31 -23.02 -36.19
C THR A 536 -5.94 -23.12 -35.54
N ALA A 537 -5.78 -22.57 -34.34
CA ALA A 537 -4.55 -22.69 -33.59
C ALA A 537 -4.38 -24.10 -33.00
N THR A 538 -3.15 -24.54 -32.90
CA THR A 538 -2.74 -25.72 -32.13
C THR A 538 -2.14 -25.25 -30.79
N GLY A 539 -2.57 -25.89 -29.72
CA GLY A 539 -2.03 -25.65 -28.38
C GLY A 539 -0.99 -26.70 -27.98
N THR A 540 0.06 -26.28 -27.34
CA THR A 540 1.10 -27.17 -26.80
C THR A 540 1.50 -26.79 -25.41
N ALA A 541 1.86 -27.80 -24.57
CA ALA A 541 2.59 -27.61 -23.32
C ALA A 541 4.03 -28.14 -23.55
N THR A 542 5.01 -27.28 -23.35
CA THR A 542 6.43 -27.60 -23.59
C THR A 542 7.20 -27.55 -22.27
N LEU A 543 7.96 -28.61 -21.97
CA LEU A 543 8.80 -28.65 -20.76
C LEU A 543 9.99 -27.68 -20.90
N ARG A 544 10.12 -26.74 -20.00
CA ARG A 544 11.12 -25.66 -20.08
C ARG A 544 12.56 -26.13 -20.05
N THR A 545 12.84 -27.20 -19.30
CA THR A 545 14.18 -27.79 -19.19
C THR A 545 14.53 -28.74 -20.33
N ASP A 546 13.53 -29.22 -21.08
CA ASP A 546 13.68 -30.08 -22.24
C ASP A 546 12.61 -29.73 -23.30
N PRO A 547 12.90 -28.79 -24.21
CA PRO A 547 11.94 -28.36 -25.25
C PRO A 547 11.52 -29.44 -26.25
N SER A 548 12.18 -30.59 -26.29
CA SER A 548 11.77 -31.74 -27.11
C SER A 548 10.53 -32.45 -26.52
N ARG A 549 10.28 -32.28 -25.23
CA ARG A 549 9.10 -32.82 -24.54
C ARG A 549 7.92 -31.88 -24.69
N VAL A 550 7.05 -32.21 -25.64
CA VAL A 550 5.89 -31.43 -26.03
C VAL A 550 4.62 -32.27 -25.90
N HIS A 551 3.60 -31.73 -25.21
CA HIS A 551 2.25 -32.31 -25.20
C HIS A 551 1.31 -31.47 -26.03
N ALA A 552 0.56 -32.10 -26.95
CA ALA A 552 -0.51 -31.47 -27.66
C ALA A 552 -1.70 -31.24 -26.71
N LEU A 553 -2.32 -30.06 -26.82
CA LEU A 553 -3.45 -29.67 -26.01
C LEU A 553 -4.73 -29.66 -26.86
N THR A 554 -5.87 -30.03 -26.23
CA THR A 554 -7.15 -29.84 -26.87
C THR A 554 -7.43 -28.35 -26.98
N THR A 555 -7.48 -27.84 -28.20
CA THR A 555 -7.56 -26.40 -28.48
C THR A 555 -8.76 -26.11 -29.36
N THR A 556 -9.53 -25.09 -29.01
CA THR A 556 -10.57 -24.48 -29.84
C THR A 556 -10.30 -23.00 -29.97
N THR A 557 -10.45 -22.45 -31.16
CA THR A 557 -10.30 -21.03 -31.46
C THR A 557 -11.51 -20.55 -32.23
N ASP A 558 -11.96 -19.33 -31.94
CA ASP A 558 -12.92 -18.56 -32.75
C ASP A 558 -12.28 -17.25 -33.21
N ASP A 559 -13.06 -16.32 -33.75
CA ASP A 559 -12.52 -15.10 -34.36
C ASP A 559 -11.74 -14.23 -33.37
N ASP A 560 -12.11 -14.22 -32.08
CA ASP A 560 -11.57 -13.35 -31.04
C ASP A 560 -11.00 -14.09 -29.81
N GLY A 561 -11.18 -15.42 -29.75
CA GLY A 561 -10.91 -16.16 -28.54
C GLY A 561 -10.22 -17.50 -28.74
N PHE A 562 -9.79 -18.05 -27.61
CA PHE A 562 -9.28 -19.42 -27.55
C PHE A 562 -9.71 -20.12 -26.26
N SER A 563 -9.84 -21.43 -26.34
CA SER A 563 -9.92 -22.30 -25.17
C SER A 563 -8.93 -23.46 -25.35
N VAL A 564 -8.14 -23.69 -24.29
CA VAL A 564 -7.16 -24.77 -24.24
C VAL A 564 -7.45 -25.66 -23.04
N GLU A 565 -7.57 -26.95 -23.27
CA GLU A 565 -7.66 -27.95 -22.20
C GLU A 565 -6.36 -28.71 -22.08
N VAL A 566 -5.82 -28.72 -20.87
CA VAL A 566 -4.59 -29.43 -20.51
C VAL A 566 -4.96 -30.69 -19.75
N ASP A 567 -4.64 -31.84 -20.32
CA ASP A 567 -4.67 -33.10 -19.58
C ASP A 567 -3.44 -33.14 -18.64
N THR A 568 -3.70 -32.91 -17.35
CA THR A 568 -2.60 -32.78 -16.39
C THR A 568 -1.93 -34.08 -16.05
N ASP A 569 -2.56 -35.24 -16.32
CA ASP A 569 -1.98 -36.55 -16.10
C ASP A 569 -0.89 -36.89 -17.14
N ALA A 570 -0.92 -36.19 -18.28
CA ALA A 570 0.12 -36.27 -19.31
C ALA A 570 1.38 -35.47 -18.97
N LEU A 571 1.31 -34.50 -18.03
CA LEU A 571 2.45 -33.69 -17.63
C LEU A 571 3.33 -34.43 -16.61
N THR A 572 4.63 -34.37 -16.78
CA THR A 572 5.58 -35.13 -15.96
C THR A 572 6.57 -34.21 -15.24
N LEU A 573 7.33 -34.81 -14.31
CA LEU A 573 8.48 -34.16 -13.69
C LEU A 573 9.62 -33.94 -14.71
N ALA A 574 10.54 -33.04 -14.41
CA ALA A 574 11.80 -32.91 -15.11
C ALA A 574 12.68 -34.14 -14.88
N ASP A 575 13.66 -34.37 -15.75
CA ASP A 575 14.62 -35.47 -15.56
C ASP A 575 15.38 -35.32 -14.24
N GLY A 576 15.63 -36.46 -13.58
CA GLY A 576 16.21 -36.49 -12.23
C GLY A 576 15.23 -36.23 -11.08
N GLY A 577 13.90 -36.18 -11.33
CA GLY A 577 12.86 -36.03 -10.30
C GLY A 577 12.64 -34.58 -9.84
N GLY A 578 13.20 -33.61 -10.51
CA GLY A 578 12.98 -32.18 -10.24
C GLY A 578 11.61 -31.68 -10.70
N ALA A 579 11.21 -30.47 -10.27
CA ALA A 579 9.96 -29.85 -10.69
C ALA A 579 9.88 -29.69 -12.22
N GLY A 580 8.83 -30.23 -12.84
CA GLY A 580 8.51 -30.00 -14.25
C GLY A 580 7.86 -28.61 -14.41
N LEU A 581 8.48 -27.72 -15.20
CA LEU A 581 7.92 -26.42 -15.54
C LEU A 581 7.48 -26.44 -17.00
N TRP A 582 6.17 -26.41 -17.22
CA TRP A 582 5.54 -26.53 -18.54
C TRP A 582 4.99 -25.18 -18.99
N ASP A 583 5.47 -24.70 -20.15
CA ASP A 583 5.01 -23.45 -20.78
C ASP A 583 3.91 -23.72 -21.78
N LEU A 584 2.79 -23.02 -21.65
CA LEU A 584 1.67 -23.12 -22.59
C LEU A 584 1.89 -22.22 -23.78
N ARG A 585 1.67 -22.76 -25.00
CA ARG A 585 1.85 -22.04 -26.26
C ARG A 585 0.69 -22.29 -27.21
N LEU A 586 0.41 -21.30 -28.05
CA LEU A 586 -0.49 -21.41 -29.21
C LEU A 586 0.28 -21.11 -30.47
N SER A 587 0.02 -21.88 -31.54
CA SER A 587 0.57 -21.66 -32.87
C SER A 587 -0.49 -21.89 -33.93
N PHE A 588 -0.50 -21.06 -34.96
CA PHE A 588 -1.28 -21.24 -36.17
C PHE A 588 -0.45 -21.89 -37.30
N ASP A 589 0.86 -22.02 -37.12
CA ASP A 589 1.80 -22.67 -37.99
C ASP A 589 2.43 -23.88 -37.27
N PRO A 590 2.26 -25.11 -37.77
CA PRO A 590 2.83 -26.30 -37.15
C PRO A 590 4.37 -26.30 -37.01
N GLU A 591 5.07 -25.56 -37.87
CA GLU A 591 6.53 -25.44 -37.82
C GLU A 591 7.02 -24.32 -36.90
N SER A 592 6.11 -23.46 -36.44
CA SER A 592 6.41 -22.38 -35.52
C SER A 592 6.42 -22.86 -34.04
N ALA A 593 7.35 -22.37 -33.26
CA ALA A 593 7.36 -22.58 -31.82
C ALA A 593 6.12 -22.00 -31.10
N GLY A 594 5.30 -21.23 -31.79
CA GLY A 594 4.12 -20.57 -31.26
C GLY A 594 4.43 -19.49 -30.22
N ILE A 595 3.43 -18.72 -29.86
CA ILE A 595 3.56 -17.72 -28.76
C ILE A 595 3.14 -18.32 -27.43
N ARG A 596 3.71 -17.81 -26.36
CA ARG A 596 3.32 -18.18 -24.99
C ARG A 596 2.01 -17.52 -24.61
N VAL A 597 1.12 -18.30 -24.00
CA VAL A 597 -0.15 -17.83 -23.45
C VAL A 597 0.11 -17.03 -22.17
N GLY A 598 -0.44 -15.85 -22.02
CA GLY A 598 -0.16 -14.99 -20.87
C GLY A 598 -1.25 -13.98 -20.59
N LYS A 599 -1.01 -13.10 -19.65
CA LYS A 599 -1.90 -11.97 -19.31
C LYS A 599 -1.04 -10.72 -19.12
N VAL A 600 -1.02 -9.86 -20.12
CA VAL A 600 -0.09 -8.73 -20.21
C VAL A 600 -0.78 -7.36 -20.36
N PHE A 601 -2.03 -7.33 -20.84
CA PHE A 601 -2.73 -6.08 -21.17
C PHE A 601 -3.48 -5.48 -19.97
N ASP A 602 -2.74 -5.15 -18.91
CA ASP A 602 -3.21 -4.32 -17.80
C ASP A 602 -2.02 -3.68 -17.06
N ASP A 603 -2.27 -3.08 -15.90
CA ASP A 603 -1.26 -2.39 -15.09
C ASP A 603 -0.45 -3.29 -14.13
N VAL A 604 -0.59 -4.62 -14.21
CA VAL A 604 0.10 -5.55 -13.31
C VAL A 604 1.38 -6.11 -13.94
N ALA A 605 2.50 -5.44 -13.73
CA ALA A 605 3.79 -5.84 -14.29
C ALA A 605 4.35 -7.17 -13.74
N LEU A 606 3.96 -7.59 -12.53
CA LEU A 606 4.50 -8.77 -11.83
C LEU A 606 3.38 -9.65 -11.25
N ARG A 607 2.68 -10.42 -12.09
CA ARG A 607 1.54 -11.26 -11.69
C ARG A 607 1.90 -12.44 -10.79
N LYS A 608 3.10 -12.94 -10.86
CA LYS A 608 3.55 -14.09 -10.06
C LYS A 608 3.20 -13.97 -8.57
N ASN A 609 3.18 -12.76 -8.04
CA ASN A 609 2.92 -12.49 -6.63
C ASN A 609 1.46 -12.16 -6.33
N THR A 610 0.70 -11.71 -7.30
CA THR A 610 -0.68 -11.21 -7.15
C THR A 610 -1.73 -12.24 -7.54
N HIS A 611 -1.47 -13.04 -8.61
CA HIS A 611 -2.37 -14.07 -9.10
C HIS A 611 -1.90 -15.45 -8.66
N ARG A 612 -2.78 -16.21 -8.01
CA ARG A 612 -2.50 -17.59 -7.60
C ARG A 612 -3.68 -18.47 -7.91
N PHE A 613 -3.40 -19.55 -8.62
CA PHE A 613 -4.39 -20.54 -8.99
C PHE A 613 -4.40 -21.70 -7.99
N PRO A 614 -5.54 -22.36 -7.78
CA PRO A 614 -5.62 -23.58 -6.99
C PRO A 614 -4.76 -24.67 -7.61
N GLU A 615 -4.15 -25.49 -6.75
CA GLU A 615 -3.39 -26.67 -7.16
C GLU A 615 -4.23 -27.93 -7.03
N ARG A 616 -3.92 -28.94 -7.84
CA ARG A 616 -4.54 -30.27 -7.75
C ARG A 616 -3.47 -31.36 -7.59
N VAL A 617 -3.86 -32.42 -6.88
CA VAL A 617 -3.09 -33.65 -6.82
C VAL A 617 -3.78 -34.68 -7.70
N GLY A 618 -3.04 -35.20 -8.69
CA GLY A 618 -3.44 -36.27 -9.61
C GLY A 618 -2.46 -37.43 -9.56
N VAL A 619 -2.76 -38.51 -10.26
CA VAL A 619 -1.87 -39.66 -10.38
C VAL A 619 -1.33 -39.69 -11.81
N GLY A 620 -0.09 -39.23 -12.02
CA GLY A 620 0.60 -39.30 -13.29
C GLY A 620 1.80 -40.24 -13.22
N SER A 621 1.98 -41.10 -14.23
CA SER A 621 3.10 -42.06 -14.31
C SER A 621 3.23 -42.99 -13.10
N GLY A 622 2.12 -43.32 -12.42
CA GLY A 622 2.11 -44.18 -11.25
C GLY A 622 2.56 -43.52 -9.93
N ARG A 623 2.73 -42.18 -9.94
CA ARG A 623 3.09 -41.37 -8.76
C ARG A 623 2.03 -40.30 -8.50
N ALA A 624 1.87 -39.91 -7.24
CA ALA A 624 1.04 -38.75 -6.88
C ALA A 624 1.81 -37.47 -7.27
N LEU A 625 1.22 -36.70 -8.18
CA LEU A 625 1.80 -35.45 -8.65
C LEU A 625 0.91 -34.27 -8.27
N ARG A 626 1.57 -33.18 -7.85
CA ARG A 626 0.93 -31.89 -7.56
C ARG A 626 1.09 -31.00 -8.78
N VAL A 627 -0.01 -30.58 -9.35
CA VAL A 627 -0.07 -29.72 -10.55
C VAL A 627 -0.59 -28.35 -10.17
N LYS A 628 0.14 -27.30 -10.52
CA LYS A 628 -0.17 -25.92 -10.17
C LYS A 628 0.05 -24.96 -11.33
N PRO A 629 -0.99 -24.33 -11.87
CA PRO A 629 -0.85 -23.20 -12.80
C PRO A 629 -0.27 -21.98 -12.07
N TYR A 630 0.52 -21.18 -12.75
CA TYR A 630 1.04 -19.92 -12.23
C TYR A 630 1.48 -18.98 -13.35
N PHE A 631 1.44 -17.67 -13.11
CA PHE A 631 2.13 -16.72 -13.99
C PHE A 631 3.62 -16.68 -13.66
N ALA A 632 4.44 -16.81 -14.67
CA ALA A 632 5.90 -16.63 -14.55
C ALA A 632 6.23 -15.13 -14.35
N ILE A 633 7.50 -14.79 -14.21
CA ILE A 633 7.94 -13.41 -13.96
C ILE A 633 7.65 -12.48 -15.15
N ASP A 634 7.51 -13.03 -16.33
CA ASP A 634 7.16 -12.35 -17.59
C ASP A 634 5.65 -12.34 -17.87
N ASN A 635 4.81 -12.60 -16.88
CA ASN A 635 3.35 -12.70 -16.96
C ASN A 635 2.83 -13.78 -17.93
N GLN A 636 3.67 -14.72 -18.38
CA GLN A 636 3.24 -15.87 -19.17
C GLN A 636 2.74 -16.99 -18.26
N LEU A 637 1.66 -17.66 -18.67
CA LEU A 637 1.07 -18.77 -17.93
C LEU A 637 1.91 -20.04 -18.10
N SER A 638 2.22 -20.69 -17.02
CA SER A 638 2.96 -21.94 -16.96
C SER A 638 2.34 -22.89 -15.94
N ILE A 639 2.63 -24.16 -16.04
CA ILE A 639 2.18 -25.20 -15.10
C ILE A 639 3.40 -25.80 -14.41
N LYS A 640 3.38 -25.81 -13.10
CA LYS A 640 4.40 -26.48 -12.28
C LYS A 640 3.90 -27.84 -11.83
N VAL A 641 4.68 -28.89 -12.08
CA VAL A 641 4.44 -30.26 -11.65
C VAL A 641 5.50 -30.65 -10.61
N THR A 642 5.10 -31.12 -9.44
CA THR A 642 5.98 -31.62 -8.38
C THR A 642 5.44 -32.91 -7.81
N GLU A 643 6.27 -33.70 -7.14
CA GLU A 643 5.75 -34.82 -6.34
C GLU A 643 4.82 -34.28 -5.25
N ALA A 644 3.73 -35.00 -4.99
CA ALA A 644 2.87 -34.74 -3.85
C ALA A 644 3.41 -35.54 -2.64
N ASP A 645 3.52 -34.84 -1.50
CA ASP A 645 3.93 -35.44 -0.21
C ASP A 645 2.92 -36.48 0.27
#